data_ae6abe7f651a957fd88e9283e4c7f5ea
#
_entry.id   ae6abe7f651a957fd88e9283e4c7f5ea
#
_cell.length_a   1.000
_cell.length_b   1.000
_cell.length_c   1.000
_cell.angle_alpha   90.00
_cell.angle_beta   90.00
_cell.angle_gamma   90.00
#
_symmetry.space_group_name_H-M   'P 1'
#
loop_
_entity.id
_entity.type
_entity.pdbx_description
1 polymer ?
#
loop_
_entity_poly.entity_id
_entity_poly.type
_entity_poly.pdbx_seq_one_letter_code
_entity_poly.pdbx_strand_id
1 'polypeptide(L)'
;MWLVPANLSSYRDVDALVDWVGHEQKKTSGATTTILKPAWEPTLFFPFAAPPVHGTLADSGDLFESQARLMLWGVERAIAGFSHIGADTNVQHKLHVVLPGSPNRGVFGGDGAYGEVKSAFDAIVNRARAEKVWSSRVTFAHPKIGWVRGTGLMVGNDPLVAVVERHGIRTYSTAQIAAKLLDLCTAESREQALKAPLDVDLTGGLGSEPIDIKALRAEAMADAEKEAAAASSQETDGSVAGKSTGLSDSSRGQQIKALPTPIVTKQAPVDLNDWTNVTAKPEDEIVIVSVGELGPWGSGRTRAQAELGIHSDGTVDLSAGAVLELAWNMGLLTWADSPKPGWYDTDGNLVPEEDIAERYHDEVVARSGIRPFEEGMGNDYKDGADEEEAEVFLDHDVTFSVPTREVAAEYVKLDEAHTTIAPDEESGEWNVTRHAGSMIRVPRRATMTRTVGGQFPKGFDPTRWGIPASMVGDVDKIALWNIVTTVDAYLGAGFTPAEILESIHPSLVASTQGTGFGGMMSMRKLYLDRFLNHEIPTDILQEALPNVVAAHVMQSYIGGYGNMIQPVSACATAAVSLEEGVDKIALGKADFVVTGAIDDIGVESVIGFGNMNATANSEEMYGKGIDARFFSRANDRRRGGFLESQGGGTILVTRGDIAEKLGLPVAAVVGFIHSYADGAHTSIPAPGLGALAAGLGGKDSKLVHDLAKLGVSADDIAVVSKHDTSTNANDPNESELHNTLAHAIGRTDGNPLFVISQKTLTGHAKGGACIFQVNGLTQLFKSGVIPANAALDCVDPKLQRDDHMVWVRKPLRIGGGEDEFGRETAGRPVKAGLATSLGFGHVSGFVALVHPGAFEAAVAKADGEAALEAWRERANARLAAGQRHLEEGMMGRAALYEPIDNRRFREDHRGYDHHEVEKAMLLNPDARLGADGYYEA
;
A
#
# COMPACT_ATOMS: atom_id res chain seq x y z
N MET A 1 8.35 4.06 24.39
CA MET A 1 9.26 4.96 23.64
C MET A 1 8.39 5.90 22.83
N TRP A 2 8.72 7.20 22.79
CA TRP A 2 8.02 8.17 21.94
C TRP A 2 8.91 8.54 20.76
N LEU A 3 8.35 8.60 19.56
CA LEU A 3 8.96 9.15 18.37
C LEU A 3 8.31 10.50 18.11
N VAL A 4 9.10 11.58 18.16
CA VAL A 4 8.62 12.93 17.94
C VAL A 4 9.34 13.47 16.71
N PRO A 5 8.66 13.65 15.58
CA PRO A 5 9.23 14.30 14.41
C PRO A 5 9.58 15.76 14.74
N ALA A 6 10.80 16.18 14.43
CA ALA A 6 11.23 17.56 14.62
C ALA A 6 12.38 17.87 13.66
N ASN A 7 12.34 19.03 13.02
CA ASN A 7 13.46 19.54 12.27
C ASN A 7 14.39 20.32 13.20
N LEU A 8 15.49 19.71 13.58
CA LEU A 8 16.43 20.29 14.53
C LEU A 8 17.25 21.50 13.98
N SER A 9 17.14 21.80 12.68
CA SER A 9 17.66 23.05 12.12
C SER A 9 16.68 24.22 12.24
N SER A 10 15.43 23.93 12.57
CA SER A 10 14.37 24.90 12.85
C SER A 10 14.32 25.25 14.33
N TYR A 11 14.57 26.49 14.69
CA TYR A 11 14.48 26.93 16.09
C TYR A 11 13.07 26.75 16.66
N ARG A 12 12.05 26.92 15.83
CA ARG A 12 10.65 26.70 16.22
C ARG A 12 10.40 25.24 16.61
N ASP A 13 10.93 24.30 15.82
CA ASP A 13 10.77 22.89 16.12
C ASP A 13 11.55 22.46 17.35
N VAL A 14 12.74 23.03 17.55
CA VAL A 14 13.50 22.81 18.77
C VAL A 14 12.73 23.33 19.99
N ASP A 15 12.12 24.50 19.91
CA ASP A 15 11.28 25.05 20.99
C ASP A 15 10.06 24.19 21.23
N ALA A 16 9.37 23.76 20.15
CA ALA A 16 8.22 22.88 20.23
C ALA A 16 8.58 21.52 20.85
N LEU A 17 9.76 20.98 20.53
CA LEU A 17 10.25 19.74 21.14
C LEU A 17 10.52 19.93 22.64
N VAL A 18 11.13 21.06 23.03
CA VAL A 18 11.36 21.41 24.46
C VAL A 18 10.04 21.51 25.20
N ASP A 19 9.07 22.23 24.62
CA ASP A 19 7.72 22.34 25.15
C ASP A 19 7.02 20.98 25.26
N TRP A 20 7.11 20.16 24.21
CA TRP A 20 6.51 18.84 24.20
C TRP A 20 7.08 17.95 25.32
N VAL A 21 8.39 18.01 25.57
CA VAL A 21 9.04 17.26 26.66
C VAL A 21 8.56 17.77 28.02
N GLY A 22 8.55 19.09 28.21
CA GLY A 22 8.29 19.72 29.51
C GLY A 22 6.82 19.76 29.93
N HIS A 23 5.88 19.58 28.98
CA HIS A 23 4.44 19.67 29.26
C HIS A 23 3.74 18.34 29.12
N GLU A 24 2.61 18.20 29.79
CA GLU A 24 1.71 17.06 29.59
C GLU A 24 1.10 17.11 28.19
N GLN A 25 1.06 15.95 27.53
CA GLN A 25 0.28 15.79 26.30
C GLN A 25 -1.05 15.16 26.66
N LYS A 26 -2.14 15.81 26.28
CA LYS A 26 -3.50 15.38 26.60
C LYS A 26 -4.29 15.24 25.33
N LYS A 27 -5.14 14.21 25.30
CA LYS A 27 -6.18 14.08 24.28
C LYS A 27 -7.53 14.25 24.96
N THR A 28 -8.31 15.23 24.49
CA THR A 28 -9.68 15.42 24.95
C THR A 28 -10.63 14.93 23.87
N SER A 29 -11.47 13.97 24.22
CA SER A 29 -12.53 13.46 23.38
C SER A 29 -13.85 13.62 24.10
N GLY A 30 -14.68 14.57 23.65
CA GLY A 30 -15.90 14.96 24.34
C GLY A 30 -15.61 15.51 25.74
N ALA A 31 -16.18 14.90 26.77
CA ALA A 31 -15.99 15.31 28.18
C ALA A 31 -14.78 14.59 28.86
N THR A 32 -14.13 13.67 28.18
CA THR A 32 -13.04 12.87 28.77
C THR A 32 -11.69 13.41 28.30
N THR A 33 -10.79 13.66 29.24
CA THR A 33 -9.40 14.03 28.98
C THR A 33 -8.48 12.93 29.46
N THR A 34 -7.69 12.37 28.53
CA THR A 34 -6.68 11.35 28.84
C THR A 34 -5.29 11.97 28.74
N ILE A 35 -4.43 11.71 29.74
CA ILE A 35 -3.04 12.11 29.69
C ILE A 35 -2.28 11.06 28.88
N LEU A 36 -1.84 11.41 27.68
CA LEU A 36 -1.05 10.54 26.81
C LEU A 36 0.41 10.48 27.28
N LYS A 37 0.94 11.61 27.70
CA LYS A 37 2.32 11.74 28.20
C LYS A 37 2.34 12.74 29.39
N PRO A 38 2.91 12.37 30.52
CA PRO A 38 3.13 13.33 31.61
C PRO A 38 4.21 14.34 31.25
N ALA A 39 4.29 15.44 31.97
CA ALA A 39 5.42 16.34 31.92
C ALA A 39 6.69 15.58 32.35
N TRP A 40 7.78 15.75 31.59
CA TRP A 40 9.08 15.13 31.91
C TRP A 40 10.14 16.18 32.15
N GLU A 41 11.01 15.89 33.11
CA GLU A 41 12.27 16.59 33.30
C GLU A 41 13.39 15.73 32.71
N PRO A 42 13.99 16.11 31.58
CA PRO A 42 14.96 15.26 30.89
C PRO A 42 16.23 15.14 31.72
N THR A 43 16.66 13.89 31.94
CA THR A 43 17.88 13.57 32.71
C THR A 43 19.10 13.44 31.82
N LEU A 44 18.91 12.88 30.64
CA LEU A 44 19.97 12.63 29.65
C LEU A 44 19.58 13.25 28.32
N PHE A 45 20.57 13.86 27.65
CA PHE A 45 20.38 14.39 26.29
C PHE A 45 21.55 13.97 25.38
N PHE A 46 21.23 13.39 24.24
CA PHE A 46 22.16 12.91 23.23
C PHE A 46 21.93 13.65 21.90
N PRO A 47 22.54 14.81 21.65
CA PRO A 47 22.38 15.57 20.41
C PRO A 47 23.21 14.96 19.25
N PHE A 48 22.81 13.81 18.74
CA PHE A 48 23.55 13.03 17.76
C PHE A 48 23.07 13.23 16.31
N ALA A 49 22.08 14.08 16.10
CA ALA A 49 21.60 14.39 14.77
C ALA A 49 22.70 15.07 13.94
N ALA A 50 22.93 14.56 12.74
CA ALA A 50 23.82 15.15 11.75
C ALA A 50 23.27 14.86 10.35
N PRO A 51 23.28 15.82 9.42
CA PRO A 51 22.94 15.57 8.03
C PRO A 51 24.10 14.86 7.34
N PRO A 52 23.94 14.34 6.12
CA PRO A 52 25.06 14.03 5.27
C PRO A 52 25.93 15.27 5.12
N VAL A 53 27.19 15.20 5.59
CA VAL A 53 28.09 16.36 5.56
C VAL A 53 28.95 16.33 4.30
N HIS A 54 28.94 17.40 3.55
CA HIS A 54 29.71 17.58 2.32
C HIS A 54 29.94 19.07 2.08
N GLY A 55 30.84 19.38 1.19
CA GLY A 55 31.22 20.75 0.82
C GLY A 55 32.64 21.09 1.20
N THR A 56 33.16 22.07 0.51
CA THR A 56 34.51 22.63 0.71
C THR A 56 34.39 24.06 1.24
N LEU A 57 35.48 24.68 1.63
CA LEU A 57 35.48 26.10 2.06
C LEU A 57 34.90 27.05 0.98
N ALA A 58 34.97 26.66 -0.28
CA ALA A 58 34.39 27.43 -1.38
C ALA A 58 32.83 27.37 -1.41
N ASP A 59 32.23 26.37 -0.76
CA ASP A 59 30.79 26.19 -0.67
C ASP A 59 30.22 26.79 0.63
N SER A 60 31.00 27.62 1.32
CA SER A 60 30.52 28.31 2.52
C SER A 60 29.37 29.27 2.18
N GLY A 61 28.33 29.27 3.01
CA GLY A 61 27.06 29.97 2.80
C GLY A 61 25.90 29.13 3.29
N ASP A 62 24.83 29.06 2.53
CA ASP A 62 23.59 28.37 2.92
C ASP A 62 23.81 26.91 3.34
N LEU A 63 24.67 26.18 2.64
CA LEU A 63 25.03 24.81 2.99
C LEU A 63 25.66 24.74 4.39
N PHE A 64 26.65 25.59 4.68
CA PHE A 64 27.32 25.61 5.98
C PHE A 64 26.39 26.14 7.07
N GLU A 65 25.54 27.14 6.76
CA GLU A 65 24.54 27.64 7.69
C GLU A 65 23.55 26.52 8.07
N SER A 66 23.04 25.76 7.09
CA SER A 66 22.14 24.63 7.34
C SER A 66 22.78 23.58 8.25
N GLN A 67 24.03 23.19 7.98
CA GLN A 67 24.77 22.23 8.82
C GLN A 67 25.02 22.79 10.24
N ALA A 68 25.39 24.05 10.37
CA ALA A 68 25.60 24.68 11.64
C ALA A 68 24.31 24.86 12.45
N ARG A 69 23.20 25.19 11.81
CA ARG A 69 21.88 25.24 12.44
C ARG A 69 21.49 23.94 13.10
N LEU A 70 21.63 22.81 12.37
CA LEU A 70 21.27 21.49 12.88
C LEU A 70 22.21 21.04 14.01
N MET A 71 23.52 21.05 13.75
CA MET A 71 24.50 20.39 14.60
C MET A 71 25.04 21.27 15.74
N LEU A 72 24.92 22.59 15.65
CA LEU A 72 25.46 23.54 16.67
C LEU A 72 24.33 24.36 17.30
N TRP A 73 23.69 25.26 16.55
CA TRP A 73 22.77 26.23 17.13
C TRP A 73 21.46 25.58 17.62
N GLY A 74 20.95 24.58 16.93
CA GLY A 74 19.83 23.75 17.40
C GLY A 74 20.16 23.01 18.69
N VAL A 75 21.39 22.50 18.81
CA VAL A 75 21.88 21.83 20.01
C VAL A 75 22.01 22.82 21.18
N GLU A 76 22.61 24.00 20.98
CA GLU A 76 22.70 25.05 22.01
C GLU A 76 21.31 25.46 22.51
N ARG A 77 20.36 25.65 21.56
CA ARG A 77 18.99 26.02 21.90
C ARG A 77 18.27 24.91 22.69
N ALA A 78 18.44 23.65 22.30
CA ALA A 78 17.87 22.51 23.01
C ALA A 78 18.47 22.39 24.43
N ILE A 79 19.78 22.51 24.59
CA ILE A 79 20.42 22.50 25.91
C ILE A 79 19.85 23.60 26.81
N ALA A 80 19.76 24.83 26.30
CA ALA A 80 19.18 25.94 27.04
C ALA A 80 17.72 25.66 27.43
N GLY A 81 16.88 25.25 26.48
CA GLY A 81 15.47 24.94 26.73
C GLY A 81 15.28 23.81 27.74
N PHE A 82 15.89 22.66 27.52
CA PHE A 82 15.80 21.54 28.44
C PHE A 82 16.33 21.82 29.85
N SER A 83 17.36 22.65 29.97
CA SER A 83 17.87 23.04 31.28
C SER A 83 16.89 23.84 32.13
N HIS A 84 15.93 24.51 31.50
CA HIS A 84 14.90 25.30 32.21
C HIS A 84 13.70 24.49 32.66
N ILE A 85 13.47 23.30 32.09
CA ILE A 85 12.34 22.44 32.47
C ILE A 85 12.49 22.07 33.94
N GLY A 86 11.46 22.32 34.75
CA GLY A 86 11.43 22.03 36.17
C GLY A 86 12.32 22.95 37.01
N ALA A 87 12.80 24.09 36.48
CA ALA A 87 13.69 24.98 37.23
C ALA A 87 13.08 25.51 38.53
N ASP A 88 11.75 25.71 38.52
CA ASP A 88 11.03 26.26 39.70
C ASP A 88 10.55 25.16 40.65
N THR A 89 10.47 23.89 40.20
CA THR A 89 9.89 22.79 40.96
C THR A 89 10.92 21.79 41.46
N ASN A 90 12.03 21.62 40.73
CA ASN A 90 13.10 20.67 41.06
C ASN A 90 14.49 21.27 40.86
N VAL A 91 14.91 22.08 41.79
CA VAL A 91 16.20 22.82 41.75
C VAL A 91 17.41 21.88 41.72
N GLN A 92 17.28 20.69 42.27
CA GLN A 92 18.38 19.68 42.35
C GLN A 92 18.56 18.92 41.03
N HIS A 93 17.58 18.93 40.15
CA HIS A 93 17.65 18.18 38.92
C HIS A 93 18.74 18.73 37.99
N LYS A 94 19.47 17.79 37.35
CA LYS A 94 20.54 18.11 36.38
C LYS A 94 20.28 17.37 35.07
N LEU A 95 20.30 18.10 33.97
CA LEU A 95 20.39 17.55 32.64
C LEU A 95 21.84 17.14 32.37
N HIS A 96 22.09 15.89 32.05
CA HIS A 96 23.41 15.40 31.64
C HIS A 96 23.45 15.28 30.12
N VAL A 97 24.30 16.06 29.48
CA VAL A 97 24.43 16.13 28.01
C VAL A 97 25.67 15.37 27.59
N VAL A 98 25.47 14.36 26.72
CA VAL A 98 26.55 13.64 26.05
C VAL A 98 26.81 14.31 24.70
N LEU A 99 27.76 15.22 24.65
CA LEU A 99 28.04 16.09 23.51
C LEU A 99 29.05 15.40 22.55
N PRO A 100 28.64 14.93 21.36
CA PRO A 100 29.47 14.09 20.49
C PRO A 100 30.58 14.90 19.81
N GLY A 101 31.76 14.90 20.41
CA GLY A 101 32.98 15.48 19.83
C GLY A 101 33.50 14.60 18.68
N SER A 102 34.44 15.12 17.91
CA SER A 102 35.10 14.45 16.81
C SER A 102 36.59 14.77 16.79
N PRO A 103 37.45 13.84 16.35
CA PRO A 103 38.85 14.17 16.03
C PRO A 103 38.98 14.96 14.73
N ASN A 104 37.96 14.96 13.89
CA ASN A 104 37.94 15.74 12.64
C ASN A 104 37.83 17.25 12.96
N ARG A 105 38.89 17.96 12.58
CA ARG A 105 39.01 19.43 12.73
C ARG A 105 39.24 20.04 11.33
N GLY A 106 38.58 19.52 10.31
CA GLY A 106 38.77 19.87 8.90
C GLY A 106 39.92 19.13 8.21
N VAL A 107 40.56 18.17 8.90
CA VAL A 107 41.72 17.42 8.35
C VAL A 107 41.37 16.48 7.21
N PHE A 108 40.12 16.07 7.06
CA PHE A 108 39.72 15.15 6.02
C PHE A 108 39.30 15.88 4.74
N GLY A 109 38.85 17.11 4.85
CA GLY A 109 38.35 17.91 3.72
C GLY A 109 37.06 17.37 3.10
N GLY A 110 36.28 18.24 2.47
CA GLY A 110 35.03 17.87 1.84
C GLY A 110 33.85 17.57 2.78
N ASP A 111 33.97 17.94 4.02
CA ASP A 111 33.06 17.69 5.14
C ASP A 111 32.25 18.94 5.58
N GLY A 112 32.14 19.93 4.69
CA GLY A 112 31.38 21.16 4.93
C GLY A 112 31.77 21.83 6.25
N ALA A 113 30.79 22.28 7.02
CA ALA A 113 30.97 22.92 8.33
C ALA A 113 31.19 21.96 9.51
N TYR A 114 31.33 20.65 9.25
CA TYR A 114 31.40 19.65 10.32
C TYR A 114 32.60 19.86 11.28
N GLY A 115 33.78 20.13 10.73
CA GLY A 115 34.98 20.38 11.52
C GLY A 115 34.85 21.56 12.45
N GLU A 116 34.29 22.68 11.96
CA GLU A 116 34.04 23.90 12.70
C GLU A 116 33.00 23.68 13.82
N VAL A 117 31.89 23.02 13.49
CA VAL A 117 30.83 22.70 14.46
C VAL A 117 31.35 21.81 15.59
N LYS A 118 32.07 20.75 15.27
CA LYS A 118 32.64 19.86 16.29
C LYS A 118 33.74 20.56 17.12
N SER A 119 34.43 21.56 16.55
CA SER A 119 35.35 22.40 17.30
C SER A 119 34.60 23.39 18.21
N ALA A 120 33.43 23.86 17.79
CA ALA A 120 32.61 24.76 18.62
C ALA A 120 32.04 24.07 19.88
N PHE A 121 31.94 22.74 19.91
CA PHE A 121 31.52 22.02 21.11
C PHE A 121 32.47 22.23 22.30
N ASP A 122 33.75 22.37 22.05
CA ASP A 122 34.71 22.79 23.11
C ASP A 122 34.33 24.16 23.71
N ALA A 123 33.82 25.07 22.86
CA ALA A 123 33.35 26.38 23.32
C ALA A 123 32.09 26.27 24.19
N ILE A 124 31.12 25.39 23.84
CA ILE A 124 29.91 25.16 24.66
C ILE A 124 30.31 24.67 26.05
N VAL A 125 31.19 23.67 26.12
CA VAL A 125 31.70 23.15 27.40
C VAL A 125 32.42 24.24 28.22
N ASN A 126 33.17 25.12 27.57
CA ASN A 126 33.83 26.23 28.25
C ASN A 126 32.85 27.30 28.72
N ARG A 127 31.81 27.62 27.90
CA ARG A 127 30.74 28.58 28.30
C ARG A 127 30.00 28.13 29.56
N ALA A 128 29.86 26.85 29.78
CA ALA A 128 29.25 26.30 31.00
C ALA A 128 29.97 26.71 32.29
N ARG A 129 31.25 27.06 32.22
CA ARG A 129 32.02 27.56 33.36
C ARG A 129 31.72 29.03 33.69
N ALA A 130 31.37 29.82 32.70
CA ALA A 130 31.13 31.28 32.79
C ALA A 130 29.63 31.62 32.91
N GLU A 131 28.75 30.93 32.17
CA GLU A 131 27.34 31.28 32.06
C GLU A 131 26.49 30.46 33.03
N LYS A 132 26.46 30.85 34.32
CA LYS A 132 25.81 30.07 35.38
C LYS A 132 24.27 30.01 35.32
N VAL A 133 23.63 30.87 34.55
CA VAL A 133 22.15 30.93 34.44
C VAL A 133 21.57 29.57 33.99
N TRP A 134 22.13 28.98 32.95
CA TRP A 134 21.71 27.70 32.44
C TRP A 134 22.61 26.55 32.92
N SER A 135 23.91 26.77 33.02
CA SER A 135 24.87 25.70 33.30
C SER A 135 24.82 25.17 34.74
N SER A 136 24.18 25.91 35.65
CA SER A 136 23.94 25.42 37.00
C SER A 136 23.06 24.15 37.00
N ARG A 137 22.32 23.91 35.95
CA ARG A 137 21.43 22.74 35.81
C ARG A 137 21.91 21.71 34.77
N VAL A 138 23.11 21.90 34.21
CA VAL A 138 23.64 21.03 33.15
C VAL A 138 24.99 20.46 33.56
N THR A 139 25.22 19.22 33.22
CA THR A 139 26.53 18.57 33.28
C THR A 139 26.88 17.98 31.91
N PHE A 140 28.17 17.87 31.59
CA PHE A 140 28.64 17.42 30.30
C PHE A 140 29.53 16.20 30.36
N ALA A 141 29.31 15.28 29.42
CA ALA A 141 30.32 14.35 28.93
C ALA A 141 30.61 14.72 27.46
N HIS A 142 31.90 14.94 27.14
CA HIS A 142 32.34 15.32 25.80
C HIS A 142 33.27 14.23 25.22
N PRO A 143 32.73 13.10 24.78
CA PRO A 143 33.51 12.04 24.13
C PRO A 143 33.93 12.46 22.72
N LYS A 144 35.23 12.37 22.43
CA LYS A 144 35.75 12.48 21.06
C LYS A 144 35.63 11.14 20.37
N ILE A 145 34.66 11.01 19.47
CA ILE A 145 34.27 9.73 18.84
C ILE A 145 35.04 9.60 17.52
N GLY A 146 35.69 8.46 17.32
CA GLY A 146 36.42 8.12 16.13
C GLY A 146 35.55 7.40 15.07
N TRP A 147 36.13 6.39 14.46
CA TRP A 147 35.45 5.64 13.39
C TRP A 147 34.44 4.65 13.92
N VAL A 148 33.15 4.88 13.62
CA VAL A 148 32.05 3.98 13.97
C VAL A 148 31.45 3.37 12.71
N ARG A 149 31.61 2.06 12.55
CA ARG A 149 31.13 1.29 11.41
C ARG A 149 29.60 1.24 11.37
N GLY A 150 29.02 1.24 10.15
CA GLY A 150 27.58 1.07 9.94
C GLY A 150 26.74 2.29 10.34
N THR A 151 27.33 3.47 10.50
CA THR A 151 26.59 4.71 10.71
C THR A 151 26.42 5.48 9.40
N GLY A 152 25.32 6.23 9.25
CA GLY A 152 25.05 7.00 8.04
C GLY A 152 26.15 8.01 7.66
N LEU A 153 26.95 8.47 8.63
CA LEU A 153 28.10 9.34 8.38
C LEU A 153 29.34 8.61 7.83
N MET A 154 29.51 7.32 8.13
CA MET A 154 30.73 6.56 7.84
C MET A 154 30.53 5.42 6.87
N VAL A 155 29.29 5.02 6.57
CA VAL A 155 28.98 3.85 5.74
C VAL A 155 29.68 3.87 4.38
N GLY A 156 29.80 5.02 3.75
CA GLY A 156 30.53 5.19 2.50
C GLY A 156 32.04 4.91 2.59
N ASN A 157 32.60 4.86 3.80
CA ASN A 157 34.01 4.57 4.07
C ASN A 157 34.21 3.20 4.78
N ASP A 158 33.15 2.46 5.08
CA ASP A 158 33.22 1.14 5.72
C ASP A 158 34.08 0.12 4.93
N PRO A 159 34.18 0.15 3.58
CA PRO A 159 35.13 -0.67 2.84
C PRO A 159 36.61 -0.44 3.20
N LEU A 160 36.93 0.70 3.82
CA LEU A 160 38.29 1.03 4.22
C LEU A 160 38.65 0.50 5.63
N VAL A 161 37.72 -0.11 6.34
CA VAL A 161 37.91 -0.53 7.75
C VAL A 161 39.14 -1.43 7.92
N ALA A 162 39.29 -2.46 7.07
CA ALA A 162 40.43 -3.39 7.16
C ALA A 162 41.79 -2.70 6.97
N VAL A 163 41.84 -1.73 6.06
CA VAL A 163 43.06 -0.94 5.80
C VAL A 163 43.33 -0.01 6.95
N VAL A 164 42.34 0.71 7.42
CA VAL A 164 42.43 1.65 8.55
C VAL A 164 42.91 0.97 9.82
N GLU A 165 42.39 -0.23 10.13
CA GLU A 165 42.82 -1.01 11.29
C GLU A 165 44.26 -1.50 11.17
N ARG A 166 44.76 -1.83 9.96
CA ARG A 166 46.17 -2.14 9.73
C ARG A 166 47.08 -0.95 10.00
N HIS A 167 46.59 0.26 9.79
CA HIS A 167 47.33 1.49 10.14
C HIS A 167 47.22 1.87 11.62
N GLY A 168 46.74 0.92 12.48
CA GLY A 168 46.73 1.11 13.94
C GLY A 168 45.55 1.92 14.49
N ILE A 169 44.57 2.27 13.64
CA ILE A 169 43.37 3.00 14.05
C ILE A 169 42.30 1.97 14.44
N ARG A 170 41.84 2.05 15.67
CA ARG A 170 40.76 1.19 16.15
C ARG A 170 39.42 1.71 15.67
N THR A 171 38.62 0.87 15.01
CA THR A 171 37.22 1.13 14.70
C THR A 171 36.29 0.51 15.72
N TYR A 172 35.07 1.03 15.80
CA TYR A 172 34.04 0.54 16.74
C TYR A 172 32.78 0.12 15.97
N SER A 173 32.10 -0.91 16.43
CA SER A 173 30.70 -1.13 16.03
C SER A 173 29.79 -0.13 16.73
N THR A 174 28.58 0.07 16.19
CA THR A 174 27.53 0.90 16.83
C THR A 174 27.23 0.43 18.27
N ALA A 175 27.17 -0.89 18.50
CA ALA A 175 26.95 -1.45 19.84
C ALA A 175 28.12 -1.15 20.81
N GLN A 176 29.35 -1.24 20.33
CA GLN A 176 30.53 -0.96 21.16
C GLN A 176 30.61 0.52 21.57
N ILE A 177 30.31 1.43 20.63
CA ILE A 177 30.34 2.87 20.96
C ILE A 177 29.15 3.23 21.86
N ALA A 178 27.96 2.67 21.61
CA ALA A 178 26.78 2.90 22.45
C ALA A 178 27.03 2.47 23.90
N ALA A 179 27.63 1.28 24.12
CA ALA A 179 28.00 0.85 25.47
C ALA A 179 28.93 1.85 26.16
N LYS A 180 29.98 2.33 25.47
CA LYS A 180 30.90 3.32 26.03
C LYS A 180 30.24 4.69 26.32
N LEU A 181 29.27 5.09 25.53
CA LEU A 181 28.51 6.32 25.76
C LEU A 181 27.56 6.15 26.96
N LEU A 182 26.94 4.99 27.12
CA LEU A 182 26.11 4.68 28.29
C LEU A 182 26.92 4.61 29.60
N ASP A 183 28.18 4.18 29.56
CA ASP A 183 29.08 4.22 30.71
C ASP A 183 29.31 5.65 31.24
N LEU A 184 29.24 6.65 30.33
CA LEU A 184 29.31 8.07 30.70
C LEU A 184 28.04 8.60 31.39
N CYS A 185 26.97 7.84 31.37
CA CYS A 185 25.66 8.20 31.94
C CYS A 185 25.39 7.56 33.28
N THR A 186 26.31 6.74 33.80
CA THR A 186 26.18 6.10 35.14
C THR A 186 26.07 7.15 36.24
N ALA A 187 25.53 6.75 37.40
CA ALA A 187 25.43 7.68 38.55
C ALA A 187 26.80 8.24 38.94
N GLU A 188 27.83 7.38 38.94
CA GLU A 188 29.21 7.76 39.23
C GLU A 188 29.77 8.77 38.22
N SER A 189 29.59 8.50 36.93
CA SER A 189 30.04 9.42 35.88
C SER A 189 29.33 10.78 35.94
N ARG A 190 28.04 10.79 36.21
CA ARG A 190 27.27 12.03 36.40
C ARG A 190 27.71 12.80 37.67
N GLU A 191 28.07 12.12 38.75
CA GLU A 191 28.63 12.76 39.95
C GLU A 191 30.00 13.36 39.68
N GLN A 192 30.84 12.69 38.91
CA GLN A 192 32.12 13.27 38.45
C GLN A 192 31.89 14.48 37.56
N ALA A 193 30.93 14.46 36.68
CA ALA A 193 30.57 15.56 35.77
C ALA A 193 30.04 16.79 36.51
N LEU A 194 29.57 16.68 37.75
CA LEU A 194 29.23 17.82 38.58
C LEU A 194 30.49 18.67 38.98
N LYS A 195 31.63 18.04 39.04
CA LYS A 195 32.90 18.71 39.42
C LYS A 195 33.57 19.34 38.20
N ALA A 196 33.58 18.62 37.09
CA ALA A 196 34.14 19.11 35.82
C ALA A 196 33.55 18.29 34.66
N PRO A 197 33.36 18.86 33.46
CA PRO A 197 32.98 18.12 32.25
C PRO A 197 33.88 16.90 32.02
N LEU A 198 33.28 15.78 31.66
CA LEU A 198 34.03 14.54 31.34
C LEU A 198 34.56 14.69 29.91
N ASP A 199 35.88 14.81 29.73
CA ASP A 199 36.54 14.77 28.41
C ASP A 199 37.07 13.34 28.19
N VAL A 200 36.54 12.64 27.18
CA VAL A 200 36.83 11.22 27.00
C VAL A 200 37.31 10.97 25.58
N ASP A 201 38.46 10.31 25.44
CA ASP A 201 39.02 9.93 24.16
C ASP A 201 38.45 8.56 23.73
N LEU A 202 37.58 8.58 22.71
CA LEU A 202 37.05 7.41 22.00
C LEU A 202 37.42 7.45 20.51
N THR A 203 38.51 8.15 20.17
CA THR A 203 38.97 8.28 18.77
C THR A 203 39.55 6.98 18.22
N GLY A 204 40.02 6.08 19.06
CA GLY A 204 40.73 4.89 18.65
C GLY A 204 42.05 5.16 17.90
N GLY A 205 42.62 6.35 18.08
CA GLY A 205 43.81 6.82 17.38
C GLY A 205 43.52 7.60 16.08
N LEU A 206 42.25 7.75 15.71
CA LEU A 206 41.87 8.56 14.55
C LEU A 206 42.18 10.04 14.85
N GLY A 207 42.90 10.68 13.94
CA GLY A 207 43.31 12.09 14.07
C GLY A 207 44.61 12.33 14.86
N SER A 208 45.30 11.29 15.34
CA SER A 208 46.63 11.41 15.92
C SER A 208 47.70 11.73 14.90
N GLU A 209 47.52 11.23 13.65
CA GLU A 209 48.36 11.56 12.50
C GLU A 209 47.49 11.89 11.27
N PRO A 210 48.00 12.65 10.29
CA PRO A 210 47.28 12.95 9.06
C PRO A 210 46.98 11.66 8.27
N ILE A 211 45.75 11.48 7.87
CA ILE A 211 45.31 10.33 7.07
C ILE A 211 45.07 10.77 5.65
N ASP A 212 45.70 10.11 4.71
CA ASP A 212 45.41 10.26 3.28
C ASP A 212 44.35 9.23 2.84
N ILE A 213 43.09 9.68 2.81
CA ILE A 213 41.95 8.82 2.42
C ILE A 213 42.10 8.32 0.98
N LYS A 214 42.76 9.05 0.08
CA LYS A 214 42.99 8.61 -1.28
C LYS A 214 43.98 7.44 -1.31
N ALA A 215 45.02 7.51 -0.49
CA ALA A 215 46.01 6.42 -0.38
C ALA A 215 45.36 5.18 0.23
N LEU A 216 44.53 5.34 1.27
CA LEU A 216 43.79 4.22 1.88
C LEU A 216 42.79 3.57 0.90
N ARG A 217 42.10 4.36 0.07
CA ARG A 217 41.24 3.81 -0.99
C ARG A 217 42.01 3.03 -2.05
N ALA A 218 43.15 3.55 -2.46
CA ALA A 218 44.01 2.83 -3.43
C ALA A 218 44.52 1.51 -2.85
N GLU A 219 44.89 1.48 -1.55
CA GLU A 219 45.30 0.27 -0.85
C GLU A 219 44.15 -0.74 -0.75
N ALA A 220 42.93 -0.29 -0.36
CA ALA A 220 41.75 -1.14 -0.28
C ALA A 220 41.36 -1.75 -1.65
N MET A 221 41.47 -0.97 -2.71
CA MET A 221 41.24 -1.46 -4.09
C MET A 221 42.29 -2.51 -4.50
N ALA A 222 43.54 -2.26 -4.19
CA ALA A 222 44.61 -3.23 -4.50
C ALA A 222 44.48 -4.55 -3.72
N ASP A 223 43.93 -4.49 -2.48
CA ASP A 223 43.65 -5.68 -1.69
C ASP A 223 42.44 -6.46 -2.25
N ALA A 224 41.38 -5.76 -2.63
CA ALA A 224 40.21 -6.38 -3.27
C ALA A 224 40.61 -7.06 -4.61
N GLU A 225 41.51 -6.44 -5.39
CA GLU A 225 42.04 -7.03 -6.62
C GLU A 225 42.87 -8.29 -6.32
N LYS A 226 43.68 -8.30 -5.26
CA LYS A 226 44.46 -9.47 -4.83
C LYS A 226 43.59 -10.62 -4.36
N GLU A 227 42.53 -10.30 -3.59
CA GLU A 227 41.55 -11.29 -3.12
C GLU A 227 40.76 -11.87 -4.30
N ALA A 228 40.35 -11.05 -5.26
CA ALA A 228 39.69 -11.49 -6.48
C ALA A 228 40.63 -12.39 -7.35
N ALA A 229 41.90 -12.02 -7.42
CA ALA A 229 42.92 -12.84 -8.14
C ALA A 229 43.21 -14.17 -7.41
N ALA A 230 43.18 -14.19 -6.07
CA ALA A 230 43.36 -15.41 -5.28
C ALA A 230 42.13 -16.32 -5.37
N ALA A 231 40.93 -15.77 -5.42
CA ALA A 231 39.70 -16.53 -5.65
C ALA A 231 39.62 -17.13 -7.05
N SER A 232 40.14 -16.42 -8.07
CA SER A 232 40.16 -16.91 -9.44
C SER A 232 41.21 -18.02 -9.70
N SER A 233 42.17 -18.22 -8.79
CA SER A 233 43.16 -19.28 -8.88
C SER A 233 42.71 -20.63 -8.31
N GLN A 234 41.54 -20.73 -7.70
CA GLN A 234 40.96 -21.96 -7.17
C GLN A 234 39.84 -22.58 -8.03
N GLU A 235 39.40 -21.91 -9.08
CA GLU A 235 38.41 -22.46 -10.02
C GLU A 235 39.04 -22.66 -11.41
N THR A 236 39.67 -23.79 -11.62
CA THR A 236 39.93 -24.35 -12.94
C THR A 236 39.11 -25.62 -13.10
N ASP A 237 37.85 -25.48 -13.60
CA ASP A 237 37.38 -26.29 -14.73
C ASP A 237 36.07 -25.77 -15.30
N GLY A 238 36.09 -25.37 -16.55
CA GLY A 238 35.02 -25.53 -17.55
C GLY A 238 33.81 -24.64 -17.51
N SER A 239 33.89 -23.41 -18.05
CA SER A 239 32.97 -23.01 -19.13
C SER A 239 33.27 -21.58 -19.62
N VAL A 240 33.06 -21.38 -20.89
CA VAL A 240 33.43 -20.19 -21.67
C VAL A 240 32.57 -19.00 -21.28
N ALA A 241 33.18 -17.98 -20.71
CA ALA A 241 32.54 -16.69 -20.46
C ALA A 241 32.77 -15.72 -21.62
N GLY A 242 31.68 -15.27 -22.22
CA GLY A 242 31.72 -14.15 -23.16
C GLY A 242 32.06 -12.83 -22.46
N LYS A 243 33.04 -12.14 -22.97
CA LYS A 243 33.45 -10.80 -22.52
C LYS A 243 32.37 -9.79 -22.85
N SER A 244 31.79 -9.13 -21.84
CA SER A 244 31.10 -7.85 -22.02
C SER A 244 31.99 -6.73 -21.48
N THR A 245 32.43 -5.87 -22.38
CA THR A 245 33.06 -4.60 -22.04
C THR A 245 31.92 -3.58 -21.75
N GLY A 246 31.68 -3.27 -20.50
CA GLY A 246 30.77 -2.22 -20.11
C GLY A 246 31.08 -1.74 -18.71
N LEU A 247 31.25 -0.44 -18.55
CA LEU A 247 31.54 0.29 -17.34
C LEU A 247 30.79 -0.29 -16.12
N SER A 248 31.53 -0.76 -15.14
CA SER A 248 31.03 -1.20 -13.86
C SER A 248 30.54 0.02 -13.08
N ASP A 249 29.26 0.22 -13.05
CA ASP A 249 28.60 1.12 -12.10
C ASP A 249 28.49 0.36 -10.78
N SER A 250 29.52 0.43 -9.94
CA SER A 250 29.65 -0.30 -8.69
C SER A 250 28.76 0.26 -7.56
N SER A 251 27.86 1.19 -7.86
CA SER A 251 26.91 1.78 -6.90
C SER A 251 25.50 1.21 -7.00
N ARG A 252 25.21 0.36 -7.98
CA ARG A 252 23.91 -0.30 -8.09
C ARG A 252 23.99 -1.69 -7.47
N GLY A 253 23.20 -1.90 -6.43
CA GLY A 253 23.00 -3.21 -5.87
C GLY A 253 22.65 -4.25 -6.95
N GLN A 254 22.87 -5.51 -6.64
CA GLN A 254 22.61 -6.63 -7.55
C GLN A 254 21.13 -6.62 -7.96
N GLN A 255 20.87 -6.53 -9.26
CA GLN A 255 19.50 -6.64 -9.78
C GLN A 255 19.02 -8.09 -9.67
N ILE A 256 17.71 -8.27 -9.53
CA ILE A 256 17.07 -9.57 -9.70
C ILE A 256 17.41 -10.04 -11.11
N LYS A 257 18.14 -11.15 -11.20
CA LYS A 257 18.65 -11.60 -12.50
C LYS A 257 17.61 -12.49 -13.15
N ALA A 258 17.25 -13.28 -13.42
CA ALA A 258 16.60 -14.30 -14.20
C ALA A 258 15.09 -14.44 -14.03
N LEU A 259 14.48 -13.85 -13.00
CA LEU A 259 13.04 -13.98 -12.74
C LEU A 259 12.29 -12.76 -13.27
N PRO A 260 11.59 -12.86 -14.40
CA PRO A 260 10.80 -11.75 -14.93
C PRO A 260 9.67 -11.43 -13.97
N THR A 261 9.63 -10.23 -13.46
CA THR A 261 8.47 -9.74 -12.70
C THR A 261 7.32 -9.51 -13.68
N PRO A 262 6.12 -10.03 -13.43
CA PRO A 262 5.02 -9.98 -14.39
C PRO A 262 4.33 -8.60 -14.40
N ILE A 263 5.08 -7.56 -14.67
CA ILE A 263 4.58 -6.19 -14.83
C ILE A 263 4.69 -5.75 -16.29
N VAL A 264 3.83 -4.83 -16.70
CA VAL A 264 3.89 -4.22 -18.02
C VAL A 264 5.08 -3.26 -18.09
N THR A 265 6.02 -3.53 -18.97
CA THR A 265 7.24 -2.71 -19.15
C THR A 265 7.24 -1.87 -20.41
N LYS A 266 6.26 -2.09 -21.29
CA LYS A 266 6.03 -1.29 -22.49
C LYS A 266 4.56 -1.39 -22.94
N GLN A 267 4.12 -0.42 -23.71
CA GLN A 267 2.81 -0.46 -24.34
C GLN A 267 2.73 -1.63 -25.34
N ALA A 268 1.55 -2.25 -25.40
CA ALA A 268 1.31 -3.27 -26.41
C ALA A 268 1.41 -2.67 -27.83
N PRO A 269 1.96 -3.41 -28.80
CA PRO A 269 2.06 -2.92 -30.16
C PRO A 269 0.67 -2.69 -30.78
N VAL A 270 0.50 -1.57 -31.48
CA VAL A 270 -0.74 -1.19 -32.15
C VAL A 270 -0.50 -0.97 -33.64
N ASP A 271 -1.25 -1.68 -34.49
CA ASP A 271 -1.35 -1.36 -35.92
C ASP A 271 -2.47 -0.34 -36.16
N LEU A 272 -2.12 0.90 -36.51
CA LEU A 272 -3.08 1.97 -36.74
C LEU A 272 -4.05 1.67 -37.90
N ASN A 273 -3.73 0.72 -38.79
CA ASN A 273 -4.65 0.31 -39.86
C ASN A 273 -5.93 -0.34 -39.32
N ASP A 274 -5.90 -0.91 -38.13
CA ASP A 274 -7.08 -1.46 -37.47
C ASP A 274 -8.01 -0.35 -36.90
N TRP A 275 -7.53 0.90 -36.80
CA TRP A 275 -8.16 2.02 -36.11
C TRP A 275 -8.46 3.23 -37.02
N THR A 276 -8.50 3.03 -38.32
CA THR A 276 -8.71 4.11 -39.30
C THR A 276 -10.03 4.87 -39.11
N ASN A 277 -11.03 4.24 -38.50
CA ASN A 277 -12.38 4.80 -38.30
C ASN A 277 -12.50 5.65 -37.02
N VAL A 278 -11.46 5.78 -36.20
CA VAL A 278 -11.48 6.64 -35.01
C VAL A 278 -11.73 8.09 -35.42
N THR A 279 -12.66 8.73 -34.73
CA THR A 279 -13.02 10.16 -34.95
C THR A 279 -12.90 10.99 -33.69
N ALA A 280 -12.77 10.36 -32.55
CA ALA A 280 -12.50 11.02 -31.28
C ALA A 280 -11.14 11.73 -31.34
N LYS A 281 -10.99 12.75 -30.49
CA LYS A 281 -9.71 13.43 -30.26
C LYS A 281 -9.22 13.10 -28.83
N PRO A 282 -7.93 13.23 -28.55
CA PRO A 282 -7.40 12.95 -27.23
C PRO A 282 -8.13 13.70 -26.10
N GLU A 283 -8.51 14.95 -26.32
CA GLU A 283 -9.27 15.74 -25.34
C GLU A 283 -10.70 15.26 -25.06
N ASP A 284 -11.29 14.46 -25.97
CA ASP A 284 -12.63 13.88 -25.82
C ASP A 284 -12.61 12.50 -25.16
N GLU A 285 -11.44 11.89 -25.02
CA GLU A 285 -11.26 10.55 -24.48
C GLU A 285 -10.93 10.59 -23.00
N ILE A 286 -11.47 9.64 -22.25
CA ILE A 286 -11.06 9.37 -20.87
C ILE A 286 -10.38 8.00 -20.86
N VAL A 287 -9.16 7.98 -20.37
CA VAL A 287 -8.30 6.80 -20.41
C VAL A 287 -8.02 6.25 -19.02
N ILE A 288 -7.97 4.94 -18.94
CA ILE A 288 -7.44 4.21 -17.79
C ILE A 288 -5.93 4.14 -17.97
N VAL A 289 -5.21 4.77 -17.05
CA VAL A 289 -3.75 4.81 -17.05
C VAL A 289 -3.18 3.50 -16.51
N SER A 290 -3.71 3.04 -15.39
CA SER A 290 -3.30 1.80 -14.73
C SER A 290 -4.39 1.31 -13.79
N VAL A 291 -4.29 0.02 -13.43
CA VAL A 291 -5.14 -0.62 -12.43
C VAL A 291 -4.24 -1.33 -11.43
N GLY A 292 -4.30 -0.94 -10.17
CA GLY A 292 -3.72 -1.67 -9.05
C GLY A 292 -4.77 -2.58 -8.44
N GLU A 293 -4.40 -3.82 -8.19
CA GLU A 293 -5.31 -4.87 -7.75
C GLU A 293 -4.72 -5.62 -6.57
N LEU A 294 -5.57 -5.96 -5.61
CA LEU A 294 -5.25 -6.90 -4.54
C LEU A 294 -6.41 -7.87 -4.38
N GLY A 295 -6.13 -9.14 -4.53
CA GLY A 295 -7.12 -10.20 -4.48
C GLY A 295 -6.55 -11.53 -3.99
N PRO A 296 -7.33 -12.61 -4.09
CA PRO A 296 -6.90 -13.94 -3.64
C PRO A 296 -5.64 -14.48 -4.33
N TRP A 297 -5.31 -13.96 -5.50
CA TRP A 297 -4.07 -14.29 -6.22
C TRP A 297 -3.03 -13.17 -6.15
N GLY A 298 -3.05 -12.33 -5.12
CA GLY A 298 -2.13 -11.21 -4.97
C GLY A 298 -2.49 -10.04 -5.86
N SER A 299 -1.53 -9.52 -6.62
CA SER A 299 -1.71 -8.42 -7.56
C SER A 299 -2.45 -8.82 -8.82
N GLY A 300 -2.87 -7.85 -9.63
CA GLY A 300 -3.47 -8.10 -10.93
C GLY A 300 -2.55 -8.85 -11.90
N ARG A 301 -1.25 -8.70 -11.75
CA ARG A 301 -0.23 -9.41 -12.54
C ARG A 301 -0.25 -10.91 -12.25
N THR A 302 -0.19 -11.28 -11.00
CA THR A 302 -0.21 -12.68 -10.56
C THR A 302 -1.56 -13.33 -10.78
N ARG A 303 -2.67 -12.58 -10.56
CA ARG A 303 -4.01 -13.04 -10.90
C ARG A 303 -4.17 -13.34 -12.39
N ALA A 304 -3.69 -12.48 -13.28
CA ALA A 304 -3.79 -12.71 -14.72
C ALA A 304 -3.09 -14.00 -15.15
N GLN A 305 -1.92 -14.28 -14.60
CA GLN A 305 -1.22 -15.53 -14.88
C GLN A 305 -1.97 -16.74 -14.34
N ALA A 306 -2.52 -16.67 -13.12
CA ALA A 306 -3.35 -17.73 -12.57
C ALA A 306 -4.62 -17.93 -13.41
N GLU A 307 -5.24 -16.85 -13.92
CA GLU A 307 -6.44 -16.91 -14.76
C GLU A 307 -6.17 -17.60 -16.10
N LEU A 308 -5.00 -17.37 -16.69
CA LEU A 308 -4.59 -18.03 -17.93
C LEU A 308 -4.04 -19.43 -17.71
N GLY A 309 -3.43 -19.70 -16.55
CA GLY A 309 -2.74 -20.94 -16.23
C GLY A 309 -3.53 -21.99 -15.45
N ILE A 310 -4.77 -21.68 -15.01
CA ILE A 310 -5.54 -22.63 -14.22
C ILE A 310 -6.14 -23.74 -15.08
N HIS A 311 -5.97 -24.99 -14.64
CA HIS A 311 -6.51 -26.18 -15.26
C HIS A 311 -7.72 -26.73 -14.50
N SER A 312 -8.52 -27.56 -15.19
CA SER A 312 -9.74 -28.15 -14.61
C SER A 312 -9.49 -29.11 -13.45
N ASP A 313 -8.28 -29.62 -13.30
CA ASP A 313 -7.84 -30.44 -12.18
C ASP A 313 -7.32 -29.63 -10.97
N GLY A 314 -7.30 -28.30 -11.10
CA GLY A 314 -6.86 -27.38 -10.04
C GLY A 314 -5.37 -27.09 -10.03
N THR A 315 -4.61 -27.64 -10.96
CA THR A 315 -3.22 -27.20 -11.19
C THR A 315 -3.20 -25.80 -11.81
N VAL A 316 -2.17 -25.04 -11.52
CA VAL A 316 -2.03 -23.64 -12.02
C VAL A 316 -0.62 -23.44 -12.53
N ASP A 317 -0.48 -23.02 -13.77
CA ASP A 317 0.80 -22.66 -14.34
C ASP A 317 1.12 -21.18 -13.98
N LEU A 318 2.23 -20.95 -13.32
CA LEU A 318 2.73 -19.61 -13.00
C LEU A 318 4.15 -19.43 -13.54
N SER A 319 4.44 -18.22 -14.01
CA SER A 319 5.82 -17.86 -14.35
C SER A 319 6.69 -17.76 -13.10
N ALA A 320 8.01 -17.86 -13.27
CA ALA A 320 8.97 -17.67 -12.19
C ALA A 320 8.80 -16.31 -11.48
N GLY A 321 8.48 -15.25 -12.24
CA GLY A 321 8.21 -13.94 -11.68
C GLY A 321 6.95 -13.89 -10.82
N ALA A 322 5.87 -14.57 -11.21
CA ALA A 322 4.66 -14.64 -10.41
C ALA A 322 4.88 -15.45 -9.12
N VAL A 323 5.62 -16.55 -9.18
CA VAL A 323 5.99 -17.32 -7.98
C VAL A 323 6.83 -16.46 -7.03
N LEU A 324 7.81 -15.72 -7.54
CA LEU A 324 8.63 -14.81 -6.74
C LEU A 324 7.78 -13.72 -6.07
N GLU A 325 6.91 -13.04 -6.83
CA GLU A 325 6.05 -11.98 -6.30
C GLU A 325 5.10 -12.50 -5.21
N LEU A 326 4.49 -13.67 -5.43
CA LEU A 326 3.63 -14.30 -4.43
C LEU A 326 4.41 -14.75 -3.19
N ALA A 327 5.56 -15.38 -3.37
CA ALA A 327 6.41 -15.82 -2.26
C ALA A 327 6.89 -14.64 -1.40
N TRP A 328 7.25 -13.52 -2.04
CA TRP A 328 7.59 -12.29 -1.36
C TRP A 328 6.39 -11.72 -0.59
N ASN A 329 5.22 -11.59 -1.21
CA ASN A 329 4.01 -11.09 -0.56
C ASN A 329 3.58 -11.94 0.64
N MET A 330 3.81 -13.25 0.59
CA MET A 330 3.48 -14.21 1.66
C MET A 330 4.52 -14.25 2.78
N GLY A 331 5.64 -13.54 2.65
CA GLY A 331 6.72 -13.60 3.62
C GLY A 331 7.59 -14.86 3.57
N LEU A 332 7.45 -15.68 2.52
CA LEU A 332 8.27 -16.88 2.33
C LEU A 332 9.70 -16.55 1.91
N LEU A 333 9.86 -15.41 1.21
CA LEU A 333 11.14 -14.92 0.75
C LEU A 333 11.33 -13.46 1.17
N THR A 334 12.55 -13.13 1.56
CA THR A 334 12.98 -11.77 1.87
C THR A 334 14.36 -11.55 1.28
N TRP A 335 14.59 -10.41 0.64
CA TRP A 335 15.91 -10.04 0.16
C TRP A 335 16.77 -9.54 1.32
N ALA A 336 18.06 -9.92 1.31
CA ALA A 336 19.07 -9.36 2.19
C ALA A 336 20.37 -9.15 1.44
N ASP A 337 21.06 -8.04 1.71
CA ASP A 337 22.36 -7.74 1.11
C ASP A 337 23.53 -8.36 1.90
N SER A 338 23.30 -8.82 3.11
CA SER A 338 24.28 -9.44 3.99
C SER A 338 23.72 -10.72 4.62
N PRO A 339 24.51 -11.80 4.76
CA PRO A 339 25.95 -11.93 4.49
C PRO A 339 26.31 -12.00 3.00
N LYS A 340 25.37 -12.33 2.14
CA LYS A 340 25.51 -12.36 0.68
C LYS A 340 24.23 -11.82 0.06
N PRO A 341 24.30 -10.89 -0.92
CA PRO A 341 23.10 -10.41 -1.59
C PRO A 341 22.30 -11.56 -2.23
N GLY A 342 21.02 -11.62 -1.91
CA GLY A 342 20.13 -12.66 -2.45
C GLY A 342 18.84 -12.84 -1.68
N TRP A 343 18.02 -13.76 -2.15
CA TRP A 343 16.79 -14.15 -1.51
C TRP A 343 17.05 -15.15 -0.39
N TYR A 344 16.40 -14.94 0.74
CA TYR A 344 16.49 -15.78 1.93
C TYR A 344 15.12 -16.32 2.30
N ASP A 345 15.08 -17.60 2.68
CA ASP A 345 13.88 -18.22 3.23
C ASP A 345 13.62 -17.81 4.69
N THR A 346 12.54 -18.29 5.25
CA THR A 346 12.16 -18.02 6.66
C THR A 346 13.15 -18.56 7.68
N ASP A 347 13.97 -19.53 7.32
CA ASP A 347 15.00 -20.11 8.17
C ASP A 347 16.35 -19.37 8.03
N GLY A 348 16.42 -18.36 7.16
CA GLY A 348 17.62 -17.58 6.92
C GLY A 348 18.61 -18.23 5.95
N ASN A 349 18.19 -19.22 5.16
CA ASN A 349 19.02 -19.84 4.14
C ASN A 349 18.91 -19.08 2.83
N LEU A 350 20.05 -18.90 2.15
CA LEU A 350 20.08 -18.31 0.82
C LEU A 350 19.40 -19.26 -0.18
N VAL A 351 18.50 -18.72 -0.99
CA VAL A 351 17.78 -19.43 -2.06
C VAL A 351 18.25 -18.89 -3.41
N PRO A 352 18.87 -19.71 -4.27
CA PRO A 352 19.21 -19.30 -5.62
C PRO A 352 17.94 -18.89 -6.40
N GLU A 353 18.01 -17.82 -7.20
CA GLU A 353 16.85 -17.34 -7.96
C GLU A 353 16.29 -18.40 -8.92
N GLU A 354 17.15 -19.18 -9.54
CA GLU A 354 16.77 -20.26 -10.45
C GLU A 354 15.95 -21.36 -9.78
N ASP A 355 16.10 -21.54 -8.47
CA ASP A 355 15.41 -22.60 -7.71
C ASP A 355 14.07 -22.11 -7.14
N ILE A 356 13.81 -20.81 -7.12
CA ILE A 356 12.63 -20.21 -6.45
C ILE A 356 11.33 -20.76 -7.05
N ALA A 357 11.22 -20.77 -8.38
CA ALA A 357 10.01 -21.20 -9.05
C ALA A 357 9.70 -22.67 -8.74
N GLU A 358 10.66 -23.56 -8.84
CA GLU A 358 10.48 -24.98 -8.55
C GLU A 358 10.19 -25.22 -7.06
N ARG A 359 10.89 -24.54 -6.18
CA ARG A 359 10.78 -24.75 -4.73
C ARG A 359 9.48 -24.23 -4.13
N TYR A 360 8.97 -23.09 -4.61
CA TYR A 360 7.83 -22.41 -3.98
C TYR A 360 6.52 -22.49 -4.78
N HIS A 361 6.52 -23.00 -6.00
CA HIS A 361 5.34 -23.04 -6.86
C HIS A 361 4.13 -23.66 -6.16
N ASP A 362 4.25 -24.89 -5.69
CA ASP A 362 3.12 -25.61 -5.08
C ASP A 362 2.65 -24.94 -3.78
N GLU A 363 3.59 -24.38 -3.01
CA GLU A 363 3.27 -23.70 -1.77
C GLU A 363 2.51 -22.39 -2.02
N VAL A 364 2.94 -21.55 -2.97
CA VAL A 364 2.22 -20.31 -3.29
C VAL A 364 0.85 -20.57 -3.89
N VAL A 365 0.71 -21.63 -4.70
CA VAL A 365 -0.58 -22.05 -5.25
C VAL A 365 -1.51 -22.53 -4.14
N ALA A 366 -1.02 -23.34 -3.20
CA ALA A 366 -1.82 -23.83 -2.07
C ALA A 366 -2.27 -22.72 -1.13
N ARG A 367 -1.47 -21.65 -1.01
CA ARG A 367 -1.72 -20.49 -0.13
C ARG A 367 -2.50 -19.36 -0.81
N SER A 368 -2.87 -19.50 -2.08
CA SER A 368 -3.58 -18.49 -2.87
C SER A 368 -4.98 -18.94 -3.27
N GLY A 369 -5.79 -18.02 -3.74
CA GLY A 369 -7.07 -18.29 -4.36
C GLY A 369 -8.21 -18.59 -3.38
N ILE A 370 -9.20 -19.31 -3.90
CA ILE A 370 -10.35 -19.78 -3.13
C ILE A 370 -9.92 -21.01 -2.32
N ARG A 371 -10.15 -20.95 -1.01
CA ARG A 371 -9.76 -22.03 -0.08
C ARG A 371 -10.59 -21.96 1.21
N PRO A 372 -10.54 -23.00 2.07
CA PRO A 372 -11.15 -22.94 3.40
C PRO A 372 -10.64 -21.73 4.19
N PHE A 373 -11.51 -21.13 5.01
CA PHE A 373 -11.14 -19.99 5.85
C PHE A 373 -10.02 -20.37 6.81
N GLU A 374 -9.11 -19.42 7.01
CA GLU A 374 -7.97 -19.56 7.93
C GLU A 374 -8.32 -19.03 9.33
N GLU A 375 -7.67 -19.59 10.36
CA GLU A 375 -7.72 -19.03 11.71
C GLU A 375 -7.20 -17.57 11.69
N GLY A 376 -7.90 -16.68 12.37
CA GLY A 376 -7.45 -15.29 12.53
C GLY A 376 -7.85 -14.32 11.41
N MET A 377 -8.74 -14.69 10.50
CA MET A 377 -9.32 -13.73 9.52
C MET A 377 -10.21 -12.64 10.18
N GLY A 378 -9.85 -12.27 11.40
CA GLY A 378 -10.60 -11.32 12.23
C GLY A 378 -11.64 -12.00 13.14
N ASN A 379 -11.74 -13.29 13.07
CA ASN A 379 -12.56 -14.16 13.90
C ASN A 379 -11.91 -15.52 13.97
N ASP A 380 -11.88 -16.10 15.13
CA ASP A 380 -11.34 -17.44 15.37
C ASP A 380 -12.25 -18.51 14.75
N TYR A 381 -12.14 -18.72 13.46
CA TYR A 381 -12.78 -19.83 12.77
C TYR A 381 -12.05 -21.13 13.15
N LYS A 382 -12.42 -21.72 14.24
CA LYS A 382 -11.95 -23.06 14.60
C LYS A 382 -12.96 -24.11 14.12
N ASP A 383 -12.52 -24.96 13.22
CA ASP A 383 -13.27 -26.13 12.75
C ASP A 383 -14.70 -25.84 12.26
N GLY A 384 -14.92 -24.70 11.61
CA GLY A 384 -16.23 -24.33 11.09
C GLY A 384 -17.24 -23.90 12.16
N ALA A 385 -16.79 -23.63 13.37
CA ALA A 385 -17.62 -23.10 14.45
C ALA A 385 -17.15 -21.68 14.81
N ASP A 386 -18.08 -20.74 14.87
CA ASP A 386 -17.84 -19.38 15.36
C ASP A 386 -18.59 -19.14 16.68
N GLU A 387 -18.08 -18.19 17.48
CA GLU A 387 -18.75 -17.77 18.71
C GLU A 387 -19.70 -16.60 18.41
N GLU A 388 -20.98 -16.89 18.43
CA GLU A 388 -22.02 -15.85 18.47
C GLU A 388 -22.41 -15.57 19.91
N GLU A 389 -22.84 -14.36 20.20
CA GLU A 389 -23.49 -14.06 21.46
C GLU A 389 -24.96 -14.47 21.43
N ALA A 390 -25.37 -15.20 22.44
CA ALA A 390 -26.76 -15.50 22.69
C ALA A 390 -27.26 -14.75 23.93
N GLU A 391 -28.44 -14.17 23.86
CA GLU A 391 -29.11 -13.64 25.03
C GLU A 391 -29.73 -14.79 25.81
N VAL A 392 -29.32 -14.94 27.06
CA VAL A 392 -29.80 -15.98 27.94
C VAL A 392 -30.37 -15.33 29.22
N PHE A 393 -31.54 -15.77 29.65
CA PHE A 393 -32.07 -15.38 30.94
C PHE A 393 -31.63 -16.36 32.00
N LEU A 394 -31.12 -15.84 33.13
CA LEU A 394 -30.72 -16.65 34.26
C LEU A 394 -31.97 -17.23 34.89
N ASP A 395 -31.97 -18.50 35.16
CA ASP A 395 -33.03 -19.23 35.87
C ASP A 395 -32.77 -19.32 37.40
N HIS A 396 -31.55 -18.92 37.82
CA HIS A 396 -31.14 -18.83 39.22
C HIS A 396 -30.12 -17.72 39.40
N ASP A 397 -29.86 -17.35 40.67
CA ASP A 397 -28.89 -16.31 40.99
C ASP A 397 -27.46 -16.76 40.70
N VAL A 398 -26.66 -15.93 40.05
CA VAL A 398 -25.25 -16.14 39.80
C VAL A 398 -24.42 -15.07 40.51
N THR A 399 -23.50 -15.50 41.38
CA THR A 399 -22.60 -14.58 42.10
C THR A 399 -21.13 -14.82 41.65
N PHE A 400 -20.44 -13.72 41.43
CA PHE A 400 -19.01 -13.70 41.07
C PHE A 400 -18.32 -12.50 41.72
N SER A 401 -17.00 -12.59 41.92
CA SER A 401 -16.21 -11.53 42.55
C SER A 401 -15.54 -10.63 41.52
N VAL A 402 -15.41 -9.35 41.85
CA VAL A 402 -14.69 -8.33 41.07
C VAL A 402 -13.78 -7.51 41.98
N PRO A 403 -12.68 -6.94 41.46
CA PRO A 403 -11.62 -6.37 42.31
C PRO A 403 -12.03 -5.13 43.10
N THR A 404 -12.96 -4.30 42.57
CA THR A 404 -13.32 -3.01 43.18
C THR A 404 -14.79 -2.74 43.15
N ARG A 405 -15.25 -1.82 44.04
CA ARG A 405 -16.63 -1.36 44.11
C ARG A 405 -17.07 -0.67 42.83
N GLU A 406 -16.16 0.05 42.16
CA GLU A 406 -16.44 0.78 40.91
C GLU A 406 -16.79 -0.21 39.81
N VAL A 407 -16.03 -1.29 39.69
CA VAL A 407 -16.29 -2.38 38.73
C VAL A 407 -17.62 -3.06 39.05
N ALA A 408 -17.89 -3.35 40.32
CA ALA A 408 -19.17 -3.93 40.73
C ALA A 408 -20.35 -3.01 40.38
N ALA A 409 -20.20 -1.71 40.58
CA ALA A 409 -21.24 -0.72 40.27
C ALA A 409 -21.55 -0.61 38.78
N GLU A 410 -20.62 -0.96 37.90
CA GLU A 410 -20.91 -0.99 36.47
C GLU A 410 -21.90 -2.10 36.09
N TYR A 411 -21.79 -3.27 36.74
CA TYR A 411 -22.79 -4.33 36.55
C TYR A 411 -24.18 -3.94 37.02
N VAL A 412 -24.28 -3.15 38.09
CA VAL A 412 -25.56 -2.60 38.55
C VAL A 412 -26.15 -1.67 37.49
N LYS A 413 -25.32 -0.84 36.85
CA LYS A 413 -25.79 0.07 35.79
C LYS A 413 -26.33 -0.66 34.55
N LEU A 414 -25.86 -1.87 34.30
CA LEU A 414 -26.30 -2.67 33.14
C LEU A 414 -27.70 -3.25 33.36
N ASP A 415 -28.06 -3.62 34.60
CA ASP A 415 -29.38 -4.14 34.96
C ASP A 415 -29.63 -3.89 36.47
N GLU A 416 -30.07 -2.72 36.81
CA GLU A 416 -30.29 -2.27 38.17
C GLU A 416 -31.36 -3.13 38.89
N ALA A 417 -32.37 -3.60 38.16
CA ALA A 417 -33.45 -4.37 38.69
C ALA A 417 -33.04 -5.78 39.17
N HIS A 418 -32.00 -6.35 38.52
CA HIS A 418 -31.62 -7.74 38.77
C HIS A 418 -30.15 -7.86 39.22
N THR A 419 -29.53 -6.82 39.73
CA THR A 419 -28.13 -6.88 40.17
C THR A 419 -27.97 -6.29 41.57
N THR A 420 -27.36 -7.06 42.46
CA THR A 420 -26.93 -6.60 43.80
C THR A 420 -25.42 -6.77 43.97
N ILE A 421 -24.80 -5.86 44.74
CA ILE A 421 -23.37 -5.89 45.03
C ILE A 421 -23.13 -5.86 46.56
N ALA A 422 -22.15 -6.61 47.03
CA ALA A 422 -21.77 -6.65 48.42
C ALA A 422 -20.23 -6.80 48.58
N PRO A 423 -19.60 -6.16 49.58
CA PRO A 423 -18.20 -6.43 49.84
C PRO A 423 -18.00 -7.86 50.37
N ASP A 424 -16.91 -8.49 49.92
CA ASP A 424 -16.44 -9.74 50.48
C ASP A 424 -15.36 -9.43 51.52
N GLU A 425 -15.69 -9.69 52.76
CA GLU A 425 -14.82 -9.37 53.91
C GLU A 425 -13.57 -10.29 54.01
N GLU A 426 -13.62 -11.46 53.36
CA GLU A 426 -12.49 -12.42 53.42
C GLU A 426 -11.44 -12.13 52.35
N SER A 427 -11.89 -11.81 51.13
CA SER A 427 -11.00 -11.56 49.99
C SER A 427 -10.64 -10.10 49.77
N GLY A 428 -11.47 -9.19 50.31
CA GLY A 428 -11.37 -7.73 50.04
C GLY A 428 -11.89 -7.33 48.66
N GLU A 429 -12.48 -8.27 47.94
CA GLU A 429 -13.13 -8.04 46.65
C GLU A 429 -14.61 -7.64 46.80
N TRP A 430 -15.31 -7.46 45.70
CA TRP A 430 -16.75 -7.18 45.68
C TRP A 430 -17.48 -8.30 44.97
N ASN A 431 -18.47 -8.87 45.65
CA ASN A 431 -19.38 -9.85 45.06
C ASN A 431 -20.49 -9.14 44.29
N VAL A 432 -20.66 -9.54 43.02
CA VAL A 432 -21.78 -9.13 42.16
C VAL A 432 -22.71 -10.32 42.02
N THR A 433 -23.95 -10.15 42.43
CA THR A 433 -25.01 -11.16 42.25
C THR A 433 -25.97 -10.71 41.17
N ARG A 434 -26.04 -11.47 40.08
CA ARG A 434 -27.04 -11.36 39.04
C ARG A 434 -28.20 -12.28 39.37
N HIS A 435 -29.39 -11.72 39.62
CA HIS A 435 -30.54 -12.49 40.04
C HIS A 435 -31.23 -13.22 38.88
N ALA A 436 -31.99 -14.27 39.23
CA ALA A 436 -32.87 -14.95 38.29
C ALA A 436 -33.75 -13.97 37.51
N GLY A 437 -33.91 -14.18 36.21
CA GLY A 437 -34.56 -13.25 35.28
C GLY A 437 -33.66 -12.19 34.66
N SER A 438 -32.44 -12.02 35.17
CA SER A 438 -31.44 -11.16 34.52
C SER A 438 -31.07 -11.71 33.14
N MET A 439 -31.06 -10.82 32.16
CA MET A 439 -30.51 -11.15 30.86
C MET A 439 -29.00 -10.99 30.87
N ILE A 440 -28.28 -12.01 30.39
CA ILE A 440 -26.85 -11.96 30.15
C ILE A 440 -26.57 -12.36 28.72
N ARG A 441 -25.49 -11.90 28.16
CA ARG A 441 -24.98 -12.38 26.90
C ARG A 441 -23.86 -13.38 27.12
N VAL A 442 -23.99 -14.53 26.50
CA VAL A 442 -23.03 -15.61 26.61
C VAL A 442 -22.51 -15.97 25.23
N PRO A 443 -21.22 -16.31 25.10
CA PRO A 443 -20.70 -16.84 23.85
C PRO A 443 -21.44 -18.10 23.44
N ARG A 444 -21.96 -18.15 22.23
CA ARG A 444 -22.58 -19.31 21.63
C ARG A 444 -21.77 -19.71 20.41
N ARG A 445 -21.36 -20.97 20.32
CA ARG A 445 -20.78 -21.49 19.10
C ARG A 445 -21.85 -21.75 18.06
N ALA A 446 -21.76 -21.07 16.92
CA ALA A 446 -22.57 -21.32 15.75
C ALA A 446 -21.77 -22.15 14.75
N THR A 447 -22.37 -23.20 14.19
CA THR A 447 -21.75 -23.96 13.10
C THR A 447 -21.91 -23.17 11.81
N MET A 448 -20.78 -22.73 11.24
CA MET A 448 -20.79 -22.07 9.94
C MET A 448 -20.98 -23.10 8.83
N THR A 449 -21.93 -22.84 7.95
CA THR A 449 -22.21 -23.68 6.77
C THR A 449 -21.52 -23.17 5.51
N ARG A 450 -20.84 -22.05 5.62
CA ARG A 450 -20.02 -21.39 4.58
C ARG A 450 -18.61 -21.25 5.12
N THR A 451 -17.75 -22.19 4.76
CA THR A 451 -16.40 -22.33 5.32
C THR A 451 -15.29 -22.10 4.29
N VAL A 452 -15.66 -21.65 3.09
CA VAL A 452 -14.75 -21.44 1.97
C VAL A 452 -14.96 -20.04 1.41
N GLY A 453 -13.86 -19.36 1.07
CA GLY A 453 -13.88 -18.03 0.46
C GLY A 453 -12.62 -17.72 -0.32
N GLY A 454 -12.67 -16.64 -1.09
CA GLY A 454 -11.50 -16.07 -1.75
C GLY A 454 -10.73 -15.20 -0.75
N GLN A 455 -9.51 -15.57 -0.42
CA GLN A 455 -8.71 -14.92 0.60
C GLN A 455 -7.38 -14.46 0.02
N PHE A 456 -6.85 -13.33 0.49
CA PHE A 456 -5.50 -12.92 0.11
C PHE A 456 -4.49 -14.03 0.34
N PRO A 457 -3.38 -14.03 -0.40
CA PRO A 457 -2.33 -15.01 -0.21
C PRO A 457 -1.96 -15.11 1.27
N LYS A 458 -1.91 -16.35 1.80
CA LYS A 458 -1.65 -16.57 3.23
C LYS A 458 -0.30 -16.02 3.64
N GLY A 459 -0.29 -15.12 4.63
CA GLY A 459 0.91 -14.42 5.10
C GLY A 459 1.09 -13.04 4.46
N PHE A 460 0.11 -12.55 3.68
CA PHE A 460 0.13 -11.19 3.14
C PHE A 460 0.28 -10.17 4.29
N ASP A 461 1.29 -9.29 4.16
CA ASP A 461 1.62 -8.28 5.14
C ASP A 461 1.82 -6.91 4.44
N PRO A 462 0.95 -5.92 4.71
CA PRO A 462 1.05 -4.60 4.09
C PRO A 462 2.35 -3.85 4.45
N THR A 463 3.05 -4.23 5.53
CA THR A 463 4.34 -3.61 5.88
C THR A 463 5.43 -3.87 4.84
N ARG A 464 5.31 -4.95 4.07
CA ARG A 464 6.21 -5.23 2.95
C ARG A 464 6.09 -4.22 1.81
N TRP A 465 4.94 -3.58 1.70
CA TRP A 465 4.68 -2.48 0.77
C TRP A 465 5.15 -1.12 1.30
N GLY A 466 5.80 -1.09 2.47
CA GLY A 466 6.30 0.12 3.10
C GLY A 466 5.30 0.79 4.06
N ILE A 467 4.12 0.20 4.27
CA ILE A 467 3.15 0.75 5.23
C ILE A 467 3.71 0.60 6.65
N PRO A 468 3.75 1.68 7.45
CA PRO A 468 4.27 1.62 8.81
C PRO A 468 3.49 0.65 9.70
N ALA A 469 4.20 -0.15 10.51
CA ALA A 469 3.58 -1.09 11.43
C ALA A 469 2.62 -0.43 12.43
N SER A 470 2.84 0.84 12.79
CA SER A 470 1.91 1.62 13.60
C SER A 470 0.56 1.84 12.92
N MET A 471 0.54 2.06 11.60
CA MET A 471 -0.71 2.17 10.85
C MET A 471 -1.46 0.84 10.79
N VAL A 472 -0.74 -0.29 10.70
CA VAL A 472 -1.36 -1.62 10.64
C VAL A 472 -2.14 -1.95 11.91
N GLY A 473 -1.70 -1.43 13.08
CA GLY A 473 -2.41 -1.62 14.35
C GLY A 473 -3.65 -0.74 14.52
N ASP A 474 -3.65 0.46 13.94
CA ASP A 474 -4.60 1.51 14.27
C ASP A 474 -5.66 1.75 13.18
N VAL A 475 -5.35 1.48 11.92
CA VAL A 475 -6.19 1.75 10.75
C VAL A 475 -6.95 0.49 10.32
N ASP A 476 -8.19 0.65 9.85
CA ASP A 476 -8.96 -0.49 9.33
C ASP A 476 -8.23 -1.15 8.14
N LYS A 477 -8.26 -2.47 8.09
CA LYS A 477 -7.58 -3.26 7.07
C LYS A 477 -7.92 -2.84 5.64
N ILE A 478 -9.20 -2.51 5.37
CA ILE A 478 -9.61 -2.12 4.01
C ILE A 478 -8.96 -0.82 3.56
N ALA A 479 -8.73 0.12 4.48
CA ALA A 479 -8.03 1.36 4.17
C ALA A 479 -6.54 1.09 3.86
N LEU A 480 -5.88 0.21 4.61
CA LEU A 480 -4.51 -0.22 4.35
C LEU A 480 -4.39 -0.92 2.99
N TRP A 481 -5.33 -1.81 2.67
CA TRP A 481 -5.36 -2.50 1.38
C TRP A 481 -5.64 -1.53 0.23
N ASN A 482 -6.47 -0.52 0.47
CA ASN A 482 -6.72 0.54 -0.50
C ASN A 482 -5.46 1.37 -0.79
N ILE A 483 -4.63 1.63 0.23
CA ILE A 483 -3.30 2.23 0.04
C ILE A 483 -2.42 1.31 -0.80
N VAL A 484 -2.32 0.01 -0.47
CA VAL A 484 -1.51 -0.96 -1.24
C VAL A 484 -1.93 -0.98 -2.71
N THR A 485 -3.23 -1.05 -3.00
CA THR A 485 -3.71 -1.07 -4.39
C THR A 485 -3.47 0.25 -5.11
N THR A 486 -3.49 1.36 -4.39
CA THR A 486 -3.17 2.67 -4.97
C THR A 486 -1.67 2.75 -5.29
N VAL A 487 -0.80 2.31 -4.40
CA VAL A 487 0.64 2.19 -4.66
C VAL A 487 0.89 1.27 -5.87
N ASP A 488 0.23 0.11 -5.94
CA ASP A 488 0.35 -0.82 -7.06
C ASP A 488 -0.10 -0.18 -8.39
N ALA A 489 -1.17 0.64 -8.39
CA ALA A 489 -1.63 1.36 -9.57
C ALA A 489 -0.58 2.38 -10.07
N TYR A 490 0.02 3.14 -9.16
CA TYR A 490 1.07 4.09 -9.51
C TYR A 490 2.35 3.41 -9.99
N LEU A 491 2.75 2.31 -9.37
CA LEU A 491 3.86 1.46 -9.83
C LEU A 491 3.60 0.90 -11.22
N GLY A 492 2.38 0.37 -11.45
CA GLY A 492 1.96 -0.13 -12.75
C GLY A 492 1.97 0.91 -13.87
N ALA A 493 1.84 2.19 -13.52
CA ALA A 493 1.92 3.31 -14.44
C ALA A 493 3.31 3.96 -14.51
N GLY A 494 4.19 3.66 -13.56
CA GLY A 494 5.57 4.11 -13.53
C GLY A 494 5.77 5.60 -13.21
N PHE A 495 4.93 6.15 -12.35
CA PHE A 495 5.10 7.50 -11.83
C PHE A 495 4.61 7.60 -10.37
N THR A 496 4.91 8.71 -9.72
CA THR A 496 4.52 8.99 -8.33
C THR A 496 3.39 10.01 -8.26
N PRO A 497 2.64 10.09 -7.16
CA PRO A 497 1.67 11.17 -6.96
C PRO A 497 2.28 12.57 -7.07
N ALA A 498 3.53 12.75 -6.62
CA ALA A 498 4.23 14.03 -6.71
C ALA A 498 4.40 14.49 -8.16
N GLU A 499 4.78 13.58 -9.08
CA GLU A 499 4.92 13.92 -10.52
C GLU A 499 3.60 14.37 -11.16
N ILE A 500 2.46 13.86 -10.71
CA ILE A 500 1.15 14.33 -11.15
C ILE A 500 0.90 15.77 -10.67
N LEU A 501 1.21 16.04 -9.42
CA LEU A 501 1.00 17.36 -8.79
C LEU A 501 1.97 18.43 -9.29
N GLU A 502 3.10 18.04 -9.94
CA GLU A 502 3.97 18.96 -10.70
C GLU A 502 3.26 19.54 -11.95
N SER A 503 2.33 18.79 -12.51
CA SER A 503 1.71 19.13 -13.79
C SER A 503 0.25 19.52 -13.67
N ILE A 504 -0.45 19.04 -12.66
CA ILE A 504 -1.87 19.24 -12.40
C ILE A 504 -2.05 19.98 -11.08
N HIS A 505 -2.88 21.03 -11.10
CA HIS A 505 -3.21 21.76 -9.88
C HIS A 505 -3.81 20.81 -8.84
N PRO A 506 -3.38 20.85 -7.56
CA PRO A 506 -3.84 19.91 -6.55
C PRO A 506 -5.35 19.80 -6.38
N SER A 507 -6.11 20.89 -6.64
CA SER A 507 -7.58 20.88 -6.57
C SER A 507 -8.25 20.11 -7.72
N LEU A 508 -7.50 19.71 -8.74
CA LEU A 508 -8.00 18.92 -9.88
C LEU A 508 -7.60 17.44 -9.81
N VAL A 509 -6.93 17.04 -8.71
CA VAL A 509 -6.65 15.63 -8.40
C VAL A 509 -7.66 15.15 -7.36
N ALA A 510 -8.56 14.27 -7.79
CA ALA A 510 -9.75 13.85 -7.05
C ALA A 510 -9.72 12.35 -6.69
N SER A 511 -10.58 11.95 -5.76
CA SER A 511 -10.84 10.54 -5.43
C SER A 511 -12.33 10.23 -5.46
N THR A 512 -12.65 9.09 -6.11
CA THR A 512 -13.99 8.48 -6.07
C THR A 512 -13.91 7.02 -5.62
N GLN A 513 -12.88 6.66 -4.85
CA GLN A 513 -12.73 5.30 -4.32
C GLN A 513 -13.87 4.96 -3.36
N GLY A 514 -14.49 3.79 -3.52
CA GLY A 514 -15.66 3.32 -2.79
C GLY A 514 -15.42 2.04 -1.97
N THR A 515 -16.45 1.62 -1.28
CA THR A 515 -16.53 0.35 -0.56
C THR A 515 -17.98 -0.10 -0.49
N GLY A 516 -18.24 -1.41 -0.48
CA GLY A 516 -19.59 -1.93 -0.35
C GLY A 516 -20.09 -1.93 1.09
N PHE A 517 -19.21 -2.13 2.07
CA PHE A 517 -19.56 -2.27 3.49
C PHE A 517 -18.85 -1.29 4.44
N GLY A 518 -17.77 -0.67 4.02
CA GLY A 518 -16.93 0.14 4.91
C GLY A 518 -16.04 -0.71 5.84
N GLY A 519 -15.54 -0.09 6.89
CA GLY A 519 -14.68 -0.72 7.89
C GLY A 519 -15.44 -1.68 8.82
N MET A 520 -15.79 -2.86 8.33
CA MET A 520 -16.59 -3.84 9.12
C MET A 520 -15.88 -4.28 10.40
N MET A 521 -14.56 -4.44 10.36
CA MET A 521 -13.80 -4.80 11.56
C MET A 521 -13.80 -3.68 12.60
N SER A 522 -13.70 -2.44 12.15
CA SER A 522 -13.80 -1.28 13.02
C SER A 522 -15.22 -1.09 13.57
N MET A 523 -16.24 -1.37 12.76
CA MET A 523 -17.64 -1.44 13.21
C MET A 523 -17.83 -2.50 14.30
N ARG A 524 -17.28 -3.68 14.10
CA ARG A 524 -17.30 -4.75 15.11
C ARG A 524 -16.62 -4.32 16.40
N LYS A 525 -15.41 -3.77 16.35
CA LYS A 525 -14.70 -3.23 17.50
C LYS A 525 -15.51 -2.14 18.21
N LEU A 526 -16.17 -1.26 17.45
CA LEU A 526 -16.97 -0.18 18.01
C LEU A 526 -18.22 -0.70 18.74
N TYR A 527 -18.93 -1.69 18.19
CA TYR A 527 -20.23 -2.12 18.68
C TYR A 527 -20.22 -3.40 19.50
N LEU A 528 -19.30 -4.33 19.23
CA LEU A 528 -19.24 -5.62 19.94
C LEU A 528 -18.07 -5.68 20.93
N ASP A 529 -16.86 -5.48 20.47
CA ASP A 529 -15.66 -5.69 21.30
C ASP A 529 -15.58 -4.69 22.45
N ARG A 530 -16.20 -3.51 22.30
CA ARG A 530 -16.37 -2.56 23.40
C ARG A 530 -17.08 -3.18 24.60
N PHE A 531 -18.09 -4.00 24.35
CA PHE A 531 -18.87 -4.64 25.41
C PHE A 531 -18.24 -5.93 25.91
N LEU A 532 -17.49 -6.63 25.05
CA LEU A 532 -16.86 -7.91 25.37
C LEU A 532 -15.51 -7.75 26.06
N ASN A 533 -14.68 -6.87 25.54
CA ASN A 533 -13.26 -6.75 25.96
C ASN A 533 -12.98 -5.50 26.79
N HIS A 534 -13.98 -4.61 26.98
CA HIS A 534 -13.84 -3.30 27.62
C HIS A 534 -12.77 -2.37 27.01
N GLU A 535 -12.28 -2.71 25.83
CA GLU A 535 -11.31 -1.90 25.08
C GLU A 535 -12.05 -0.92 24.18
N ILE A 536 -11.73 0.36 24.33
CA ILE A 536 -12.27 1.43 23.47
C ILE A 536 -11.07 2.09 22.76
N PRO A 537 -10.72 1.64 21.56
CA PRO A 537 -9.75 2.37 20.75
C PRO A 537 -10.26 3.79 20.48
N THR A 538 -9.37 4.78 20.63
CA THR A 538 -9.77 6.20 20.59
C THR A 538 -10.34 6.64 19.25
N ASP A 539 -9.86 6.09 18.14
CA ASP A 539 -10.20 6.52 16.78
C ASP A 539 -11.15 5.55 16.03
N ILE A 540 -11.64 4.52 16.72
CA ILE A 540 -12.39 3.43 16.09
C ILE A 540 -13.68 3.91 15.39
N LEU A 541 -14.32 4.97 15.88
CA LEU A 541 -15.48 5.54 15.19
C LEU A 541 -15.10 6.11 13.83
N GLN A 542 -13.96 6.78 13.74
CA GLN A 542 -13.46 7.33 12.49
C GLN A 542 -13.20 6.20 11.49
N GLU A 543 -12.51 5.15 11.91
CA GLU A 543 -12.17 4.00 11.06
C GLU A 543 -13.42 3.21 10.59
N ALA A 544 -14.54 3.30 11.31
CA ALA A 544 -15.79 2.68 10.91
C ALA A 544 -16.55 3.45 9.81
N LEU A 545 -16.17 4.70 9.51
CA LEU A 545 -16.83 5.51 8.49
C LEU A 545 -16.37 5.11 7.09
N PRO A 546 -17.28 4.82 6.14
CA PRO A 546 -16.90 4.38 4.80
C PRO A 546 -15.96 5.35 4.05
N ASN A 547 -16.11 6.66 4.25
CA ASN A 547 -15.30 7.67 3.59
C ASN A 547 -13.83 7.71 4.05
N VAL A 548 -13.53 7.13 5.19
CA VAL A 548 -12.16 7.09 5.73
C VAL A 548 -11.25 6.18 4.90
N VAL A 549 -11.81 5.17 4.24
CA VAL A 549 -11.09 4.29 3.32
C VAL A 549 -10.34 5.06 2.23
N ALA A 550 -10.98 6.05 1.60
CA ALA A 550 -10.34 6.93 0.62
C ALA A 550 -9.56 8.07 1.28
N ALA A 551 -9.98 8.52 2.47
CA ALA A 551 -9.31 9.60 3.17
C ALA A 551 -7.85 9.26 3.50
N HIS A 552 -7.57 8.04 3.96
CA HIS A 552 -6.21 7.60 4.22
C HIS A 552 -5.30 7.67 2.98
N VAL A 553 -5.82 7.29 1.81
CA VAL A 553 -5.09 7.39 0.54
C VAL A 553 -4.80 8.85 0.19
N MET A 554 -5.81 9.71 0.26
CA MET A 554 -5.67 11.11 -0.13
C MET A 554 -4.74 11.88 0.79
N GLN A 555 -4.87 11.69 2.10
CA GLN A 555 -4.09 12.47 3.08
C GLN A 555 -2.67 11.97 3.28
N SER A 556 -2.40 10.67 3.05
CA SER A 556 -1.08 10.10 3.37
C SER A 556 -0.23 9.76 2.16
N TYR A 557 -0.81 9.65 0.97
CA TYR A 557 -0.09 9.21 -0.22
C TYR A 557 -0.24 10.14 -1.42
N ILE A 558 -1.46 10.59 -1.75
CA ILE A 558 -1.70 11.40 -2.97
C ILE A 558 -1.59 12.88 -2.68
N GLY A 559 -2.33 13.37 -1.69
CA GLY A 559 -2.33 14.76 -1.28
C GLY A 559 -3.01 15.74 -2.21
N GLY A 560 -3.99 15.29 -2.99
CA GLY A 560 -4.86 16.16 -3.78
C GLY A 560 -5.90 16.88 -2.93
N TYR A 561 -6.44 17.97 -3.47
CA TYR A 561 -7.51 18.78 -2.87
C TYR A 561 -8.77 18.78 -3.75
N GLY A 562 -8.86 17.87 -4.73
CA GLY A 562 -10.02 17.73 -5.61
C GLY A 562 -11.23 17.13 -4.93
N ASN A 563 -12.27 16.84 -5.69
CA ASN A 563 -13.44 16.18 -5.18
C ASN A 563 -13.08 14.86 -4.49
N MET A 564 -13.70 14.62 -3.32
CA MET A 564 -13.62 13.35 -2.65
C MET A 564 -15.04 12.83 -2.42
N ILE A 565 -15.42 11.81 -3.17
CA ILE A 565 -16.72 11.14 -3.11
C ILE A 565 -16.49 9.67 -2.86
N GLN A 566 -17.32 9.10 -1.99
CA GLN A 566 -17.24 7.71 -1.59
C GLN A 566 -18.52 6.98 -2.01
N PRO A 567 -18.57 6.37 -3.19
CA PRO A 567 -19.71 5.55 -3.57
C PRO A 567 -19.87 4.33 -2.67
N VAL A 568 -21.11 4.04 -2.32
CA VAL A 568 -21.53 2.82 -1.62
C VAL A 568 -22.70 2.23 -2.41
N SER A 569 -22.43 1.29 -3.29
CA SER A 569 -23.37 0.70 -4.24
C SER A 569 -23.33 -0.82 -4.22
N ALA A 570 -23.11 -1.39 -3.04
CA ALA A 570 -22.97 -2.82 -2.82
C ALA A 570 -21.99 -3.45 -3.84
N CYS A 571 -22.40 -4.52 -4.54
CA CYS A 571 -21.51 -5.22 -5.50
C CYS A 571 -21.18 -4.39 -6.76
N ALA A 572 -21.89 -3.30 -7.03
CA ALA A 572 -21.65 -2.40 -8.17
C ALA A 572 -20.71 -1.22 -7.83
N THR A 573 -20.22 -1.13 -6.61
CA THR A 573 -19.49 0.05 -6.12
C THR A 573 -18.33 0.47 -7.02
N ALA A 574 -17.47 -0.46 -7.45
CA ALA A 574 -16.31 -0.10 -8.29
C ALA A 574 -16.73 0.42 -9.68
N ALA A 575 -17.83 -0.06 -10.25
CA ALA A 575 -18.36 0.46 -11.51
C ALA A 575 -18.91 1.88 -11.33
N VAL A 576 -19.67 2.12 -10.25
CA VAL A 576 -20.19 3.46 -9.91
C VAL A 576 -19.05 4.40 -9.56
N SER A 577 -18.04 3.94 -8.85
CA SER A 577 -16.84 4.73 -8.53
C SER A 577 -16.10 5.18 -9.80
N LEU A 578 -15.96 4.29 -10.78
CA LEU A 578 -15.36 4.61 -12.07
C LEU A 578 -16.23 5.61 -12.84
N GLU A 579 -17.57 5.43 -12.87
CA GLU A 579 -18.50 6.38 -13.49
C GLU A 579 -18.36 7.77 -12.89
N GLU A 580 -18.38 7.89 -11.57
CA GLU A 580 -18.18 9.16 -10.87
C GLU A 580 -16.84 9.81 -11.22
N GLY A 581 -15.77 9.03 -11.34
CA GLY A 581 -14.46 9.53 -11.77
C GLY A 581 -14.48 10.07 -13.18
N VAL A 582 -15.09 9.35 -14.12
CA VAL A 582 -15.29 9.75 -15.51
C VAL A 582 -16.12 11.03 -15.59
N ASP A 583 -17.20 11.12 -14.84
CA ASP A 583 -18.07 12.28 -14.79
C ASP A 583 -17.36 13.53 -14.24
N LYS A 584 -16.50 13.38 -13.20
CA LYS A 584 -15.71 14.52 -12.71
C LYS A 584 -14.78 15.08 -13.77
N ILE A 585 -14.15 14.21 -14.54
CA ILE A 585 -13.27 14.63 -15.66
C ILE A 585 -14.10 15.27 -16.77
N ALA A 586 -15.17 14.62 -17.22
CA ALA A 586 -16.03 15.12 -18.29
C ALA A 586 -16.68 16.50 -17.96
N LEU A 587 -16.95 16.76 -16.69
CA LEU A 587 -17.49 18.03 -16.18
C LEU A 587 -16.42 19.09 -15.88
N GLY A 588 -15.13 18.80 -16.10
CA GLY A 588 -14.01 19.70 -15.78
C GLY A 588 -13.82 19.97 -14.28
N LYS A 589 -14.28 19.06 -13.41
CA LYS A 589 -14.12 19.14 -11.95
C LYS A 589 -12.84 18.47 -11.46
N ALA A 590 -12.24 17.66 -12.31
CA ALA A 590 -10.95 17.01 -12.06
C ALA A 590 -10.26 16.78 -13.41
N ASP A 591 -8.93 16.75 -13.37
CA ASP A 591 -8.09 16.36 -14.51
C ASP A 591 -7.50 14.96 -14.31
N PHE A 592 -7.36 14.54 -13.06
CA PHE A 592 -6.88 13.22 -12.68
C PHE A 592 -7.71 12.66 -11.51
N VAL A 593 -8.16 11.42 -11.63
CA VAL A 593 -9.00 10.81 -10.60
C VAL A 593 -8.44 9.44 -10.20
N VAL A 594 -8.38 9.24 -8.90
CA VAL A 594 -8.11 7.94 -8.26
C VAL A 594 -9.46 7.33 -7.90
N THR A 595 -9.83 6.26 -8.57
CA THR A 595 -11.15 5.61 -8.44
C THR A 595 -10.98 4.13 -8.13
N GLY A 596 -12.04 3.44 -7.80
CA GLY A 596 -12.04 2.01 -7.52
C GLY A 596 -12.84 1.65 -6.29
N ALA A 597 -12.68 0.44 -5.80
CA ALA A 597 -13.31 -0.02 -4.56
C ALA A 597 -12.59 -1.25 -4.00
N ILE A 598 -12.73 -1.47 -2.70
CA ILE A 598 -12.18 -2.62 -2.00
C ILE A 598 -13.10 -3.04 -0.87
N ASP A 599 -13.18 -4.34 -0.60
CA ASP A 599 -13.94 -4.90 0.51
C ASP A 599 -13.25 -6.11 1.15
N ASP A 600 -13.65 -6.39 2.39
CA ASP A 600 -13.21 -7.54 3.18
C ASP A 600 -14.34 -8.58 3.32
N ILE A 601 -13.98 -9.75 3.85
CA ILE A 601 -14.91 -10.76 4.36
C ILE A 601 -15.03 -10.57 5.87
N GLY A 602 -16.26 -10.43 6.34
CA GLY A 602 -16.56 -10.44 7.78
C GLY A 602 -17.45 -11.63 8.15
N VAL A 603 -17.39 -12.10 9.39
CA VAL A 603 -18.30 -13.15 9.90
C VAL A 603 -19.74 -12.77 9.68
N GLU A 604 -20.05 -11.51 9.97
CA GLU A 604 -21.41 -10.95 9.85
C GLU A 604 -21.93 -11.03 8.42
N SER A 605 -21.07 -10.78 7.43
CA SER A 605 -21.45 -10.90 6.02
C SER A 605 -21.62 -12.39 5.62
N VAL A 606 -20.71 -13.27 6.03
CA VAL A 606 -20.80 -14.71 5.73
C VAL A 606 -22.07 -15.32 6.31
N ILE A 607 -22.39 -15.02 7.56
CA ILE A 607 -23.63 -15.49 8.21
C ILE A 607 -24.84 -14.84 7.55
N GLY A 608 -24.83 -13.53 7.33
CA GLY A 608 -25.95 -12.79 6.76
C GLY A 608 -26.32 -13.29 5.37
N PHE A 609 -25.36 -13.41 4.46
CA PHE A 609 -25.57 -13.94 3.12
C PHE A 609 -25.87 -15.44 3.14
N GLY A 610 -25.33 -16.19 4.10
CA GLY A 610 -25.67 -17.58 4.36
C GLY A 610 -27.13 -17.76 4.71
N ASN A 611 -27.67 -16.94 5.63
CA ASN A 611 -29.08 -16.94 6.03
C ASN A 611 -30.04 -16.57 4.89
N MET A 612 -29.58 -15.74 3.95
CA MET A 612 -30.33 -15.42 2.73
C MET A 612 -30.27 -16.54 1.68
N ASN A 613 -29.53 -17.64 1.90
CA ASN A 613 -29.21 -18.67 0.90
C ASN A 613 -28.61 -18.09 -0.41
N ALA A 614 -27.91 -16.98 -0.30
CA ALA A 614 -27.29 -16.32 -1.44
C ALA A 614 -25.90 -16.91 -1.75
N THR A 615 -25.21 -17.44 -0.73
CA THR A 615 -23.86 -18.01 -0.82
C THR A 615 -23.90 -19.55 -0.88
N ALA A 616 -22.86 -20.12 -1.51
CA ALA A 616 -22.69 -21.55 -1.65
C ALA A 616 -22.50 -22.24 -0.29
N ASN A 617 -23.33 -23.24 0.00
CA ASN A 617 -23.19 -24.09 1.19
C ASN A 617 -22.02 -25.06 0.98
N SER A 618 -21.03 -25.03 1.87
CA SER A 618 -19.80 -25.79 1.71
C SER A 618 -20.02 -27.30 1.76
N GLU A 619 -20.86 -27.79 2.67
CA GLU A 619 -21.18 -29.21 2.78
C GLU A 619 -21.89 -29.72 1.52
N GLU A 620 -22.86 -28.96 1.00
CA GLU A 620 -23.55 -29.27 -0.24
C GLU A 620 -22.58 -29.31 -1.42
N MET A 621 -21.63 -28.39 -1.52
CA MET A 621 -20.66 -28.35 -2.62
C MET A 621 -19.68 -29.52 -2.54
N TYR A 622 -19.19 -29.86 -1.35
CA TYR A 622 -18.38 -31.07 -1.14
C TYR A 622 -19.17 -32.35 -1.43
N GLY A 623 -20.44 -32.38 -1.04
CA GLY A 623 -21.34 -33.49 -1.34
C GLY A 623 -21.59 -33.72 -2.84
N LYS A 624 -21.44 -32.66 -3.66
CA LYS A 624 -21.46 -32.76 -5.13
C LYS A 624 -20.11 -33.21 -5.73
N GLY A 625 -19.10 -33.51 -4.89
CA GLY A 625 -17.74 -33.86 -5.31
C GLY A 625 -16.96 -32.71 -5.93
N ILE A 626 -17.23 -31.47 -5.51
CA ILE A 626 -16.55 -30.26 -6.01
C ILE A 626 -15.45 -29.90 -5.01
N ASP A 627 -14.24 -29.67 -5.51
CA ASP A 627 -13.13 -29.13 -4.73
C ASP A 627 -13.39 -27.67 -4.32
N ALA A 628 -12.94 -27.29 -3.12
CA ALA A 628 -13.13 -25.94 -2.58
C ALA A 628 -12.72 -24.82 -3.56
N ARG A 629 -11.61 -24.98 -4.26
CA ARG A 629 -11.09 -24.04 -5.27
C ARG A 629 -12.09 -23.70 -6.36
N PHE A 630 -13.03 -24.60 -6.65
CA PHE A 630 -14.03 -24.47 -7.70
C PHE A 630 -15.46 -24.23 -7.18
N PHE A 631 -15.65 -23.81 -5.96
CA PHE A 631 -16.97 -23.50 -5.41
C PHE A 631 -17.64 -22.31 -6.12
N SER A 632 -16.86 -21.32 -6.54
CA SER A 632 -17.36 -20.23 -7.38
C SER A 632 -17.46 -20.72 -8.83
N ARG A 633 -18.67 -21.08 -9.29
CA ARG A 633 -18.95 -21.82 -10.53
C ARG A 633 -19.95 -21.10 -11.42
N ALA A 634 -19.68 -19.85 -11.75
CA ALA A 634 -20.59 -19.10 -12.62
C ALA A 634 -20.90 -19.89 -13.90
N ASN A 635 -22.14 -19.82 -14.34
CA ASN A 635 -22.70 -20.49 -15.53
C ASN A 635 -22.68 -22.02 -15.52
N ASP A 636 -22.08 -22.70 -14.55
CA ASP A 636 -22.11 -24.16 -14.41
C ASP A 636 -23.44 -24.63 -13.85
N ARG A 637 -23.93 -25.77 -14.33
CA ARG A 637 -25.19 -26.37 -13.87
C ARG A 637 -25.18 -26.81 -12.39
N ARG A 638 -24.01 -26.98 -11.77
CA ARG A 638 -23.82 -27.37 -10.38
C ARG A 638 -23.57 -26.22 -9.44
N ARG A 639 -23.70 -24.97 -9.92
CA ARG A 639 -23.49 -23.77 -9.07
C ARG A 639 -24.41 -23.78 -7.85
N GLY A 640 -23.98 -23.22 -6.76
CA GLY A 640 -24.72 -23.29 -5.48
C GLY A 640 -24.96 -21.94 -4.80
N GLY A 641 -24.49 -20.84 -5.36
CA GLY A 641 -24.52 -19.51 -4.77
C GLY A 641 -23.19 -18.81 -4.98
N PHE A 642 -23.09 -17.54 -4.63
CA PHE A 642 -21.82 -16.84 -4.73
C PHE A 642 -20.87 -17.24 -3.58
N LEU A 643 -19.62 -16.96 -3.76
CA LEU A 643 -18.58 -17.20 -2.77
C LEU A 643 -17.95 -15.85 -2.40
N GLU A 644 -17.98 -15.50 -1.11
CA GLU A 644 -17.36 -14.25 -0.68
C GLU A 644 -15.85 -14.23 -0.89
N SER A 645 -15.31 -13.06 -1.16
CA SER A 645 -13.90 -12.83 -1.35
C SER A 645 -13.45 -11.51 -0.73
N GLN A 646 -12.22 -11.48 -0.29
CA GLN A 646 -11.47 -10.24 -0.05
C GLN A 646 -11.02 -9.66 -1.39
N GLY A 647 -10.94 -8.34 -1.49
CA GLY A 647 -10.24 -7.71 -2.59
C GLY A 647 -10.93 -6.55 -3.24
N GLY A 648 -10.27 -6.08 -4.26
CA GLY A 648 -10.63 -4.92 -5.06
C GLY A 648 -9.39 -4.24 -5.61
N GLY A 649 -9.47 -2.91 -5.73
CA GLY A 649 -8.33 -2.15 -6.22
C GLY A 649 -8.62 -0.72 -6.58
N THR A 650 -7.62 -0.12 -7.19
CA THR A 650 -7.57 1.28 -7.60
C THR A 650 -7.38 1.37 -9.11
N ILE A 651 -8.14 2.24 -9.75
CA ILE A 651 -8.02 2.61 -11.15
C ILE A 651 -7.58 4.07 -11.23
N LEU A 652 -6.55 4.36 -12.01
CA LEU A 652 -6.12 5.72 -12.31
C LEU A 652 -6.70 6.15 -13.63
N VAL A 653 -7.45 7.25 -13.64
CA VAL A 653 -8.10 7.78 -14.86
C VAL A 653 -7.76 9.25 -15.07
N THR A 654 -7.60 9.61 -16.34
CA THR A 654 -7.36 10.99 -16.77
C THR A 654 -7.93 11.23 -18.17
N ARG A 655 -7.89 12.46 -18.60
CA ARG A 655 -8.24 12.82 -19.99
C ARG A 655 -7.08 12.44 -20.93
N GLY A 656 -7.41 12.07 -22.18
CA GLY A 656 -6.41 11.56 -23.13
C GLY A 656 -5.32 12.60 -23.48
N ASP A 657 -5.68 13.89 -23.66
CA ASP A 657 -4.69 14.93 -23.92
C ASP A 657 -3.69 15.13 -22.78
N ILE A 658 -4.12 14.91 -21.53
CA ILE A 658 -3.25 14.94 -20.36
C ILE A 658 -2.33 13.71 -20.36
N ALA A 659 -2.87 12.53 -20.68
CA ALA A 659 -2.08 11.32 -20.78
C ALA A 659 -1.00 11.44 -21.87
N GLU A 660 -1.35 11.99 -23.02
CA GLU A 660 -0.40 12.30 -24.09
C GLU A 660 0.68 13.27 -23.61
N LYS A 661 0.26 14.44 -23.11
CA LYS A 661 1.17 15.50 -22.66
C LYS A 661 2.18 15.02 -21.60
N LEU A 662 1.71 14.25 -20.63
CA LEU A 662 2.54 13.77 -19.52
C LEU A 662 3.27 12.46 -19.83
N GLY A 663 2.99 11.84 -20.97
CA GLY A 663 3.54 10.54 -21.33
C GLY A 663 3.06 9.43 -20.40
N LEU A 664 1.81 9.49 -19.93
CA LEU A 664 1.24 8.46 -19.10
C LEU A 664 0.88 7.24 -19.96
N PRO A 665 1.09 6.02 -19.49
CA PRO A 665 0.66 4.82 -20.20
C PRO A 665 -0.88 4.78 -20.27
N VAL A 666 -1.40 4.07 -21.25
CA VAL A 666 -2.84 3.85 -21.44
C VAL A 666 -3.12 2.35 -21.47
N ALA A 667 -3.88 1.86 -20.50
CA ALA A 667 -4.29 0.47 -20.42
C ALA A 667 -5.61 0.19 -21.15
N ALA A 668 -6.52 1.18 -21.19
CA ALA A 668 -7.77 1.13 -21.92
C ALA A 668 -8.35 2.53 -22.10
N VAL A 669 -9.28 2.69 -23.06
CA VAL A 669 -10.15 3.86 -23.21
C VAL A 669 -11.52 3.51 -22.64
N VAL A 670 -12.13 4.40 -21.85
CA VAL A 670 -13.50 4.24 -21.38
C VAL A 670 -14.45 4.61 -22.53
N GLY A 671 -14.97 3.60 -23.20
CA GLY A 671 -15.86 3.81 -24.35
C GLY A 671 -17.29 4.18 -23.94
N PHE A 672 -17.78 3.60 -22.86
CA PHE A 672 -19.10 3.93 -22.29
C PHE A 672 -19.13 3.45 -20.82
N ILE A 673 -19.73 4.26 -19.97
CA ILE A 673 -19.99 3.85 -18.58
C ILE A 673 -21.27 4.51 -18.10
N HIS A 674 -22.12 3.72 -17.42
CA HIS A 674 -23.31 4.25 -16.77
C HIS A 674 -23.88 3.27 -15.77
N SER A 675 -24.47 3.78 -14.70
CA SER A 675 -25.22 2.98 -13.72
C SER A 675 -26.71 3.26 -13.83
N TYR A 676 -27.50 2.22 -13.54
CA TYR A 676 -28.95 2.23 -13.70
C TYR A 676 -29.62 1.65 -12.46
N ALA A 677 -30.82 2.13 -12.15
CA ALA A 677 -31.73 1.46 -11.22
C ALA A 677 -32.56 0.41 -11.98
N ASP A 678 -32.93 -0.69 -11.31
CA ASP A 678 -33.68 -1.77 -11.91
C ASP A 678 -35.21 -1.61 -11.81
N GLY A 679 -35.68 -0.41 -11.44
CA GLY A 679 -37.10 -0.11 -11.36
C GLY A 679 -37.78 -0.70 -10.11
N ALA A 680 -39.08 -0.93 -10.19
CA ALA A 680 -39.87 -1.44 -9.07
C ALA A 680 -39.81 -2.98 -9.02
N HIS A 681 -39.06 -3.51 -8.06
CA HIS A 681 -38.97 -4.93 -7.76
C HIS A 681 -39.21 -5.22 -6.29
N THR A 682 -39.83 -6.37 -6.01
CA THR A 682 -40.09 -6.83 -4.64
C THR A 682 -38.94 -7.63 -4.05
N SER A 683 -38.02 -8.08 -4.89
CA SER A 683 -36.89 -8.91 -4.49
C SER A 683 -35.57 -8.12 -4.54
N ILE A 684 -34.69 -8.42 -3.60
CA ILE A 684 -33.31 -7.98 -3.56
C ILE A 684 -32.46 -9.27 -3.56
N PRO A 685 -31.61 -9.51 -4.58
CA PRO A 685 -31.20 -8.60 -5.69
C PRO A 685 -32.25 -8.53 -6.80
N ALA A 686 -32.25 -7.39 -7.50
CA ALA A 686 -33.02 -7.20 -8.71
C ALA A 686 -32.37 -7.95 -9.90
N PRO A 687 -33.12 -8.18 -11.01
CA PRO A 687 -32.64 -8.97 -12.14
C PRO A 687 -31.57 -8.26 -13.01
N GLY A 688 -31.17 -7.02 -12.71
CA GLY A 688 -30.19 -6.27 -13.49
C GLY A 688 -30.71 -5.68 -14.81
N LEU A 689 -32.01 -5.62 -14.97
CA LEU A 689 -32.65 -5.16 -16.23
C LEU A 689 -32.39 -3.70 -16.55
N GLY A 690 -32.07 -2.87 -15.53
CA GLY A 690 -31.71 -1.46 -15.75
C GLY A 690 -30.58 -1.30 -16.74
N ALA A 691 -29.60 -2.17 -16.72
CA ALA A 691 -28.47 -2.13 -17.63
C ALA A 691 -28.85 -2.28 -19.14
N LEU A 692 -30.05 -2.79 -19.45
CA LEU A 692 -30.58 -2.79 -20.84
C LEU A 692 -30.74 -1.38 -21.39
N ALA A 693 -30.92 -0.37 -20.53
CA ALA A 693 -31.01 1.01 -20.95
C ALA A 693 -29.73 1.55 -21.61
N ALA A 694 -28.60 0.88 -21.49
CA ALA A 694 -27.41 1.16 -22.29
C ALA A 694 -27.70 1.04 -23.79
N GLY A 695 -28.58 0.12 -24.17
CA GLY A 695 -29.06 -0.05 -25.55
C GLY A 695 -30.30 0.77 -25.91
N LEU A 696 -30.68 1.76 -25.13
CA LEU A 696 -31.84 2.61 -25.41
C LEU A 696 -31.67 3.33 -26.76
N GLY A 697 -32.60 3.09 -27.70
CA GLY A 697 -32.48 3.56 -29.07
C GLY A 697 -31.91 2.48 -30.02
N GLY A 698 -31.51 1.34 -29.53
CA GLY A 698 -30.99 0.21 -30.34
C GLY A 698 -29.68 0.57 -31.04
N LYS A 699 -29.66 0.47 -32.35
CA LYS A 699 -28.49 0.82 -33.19
C LYS A 699 -28.11 2.31 -33.11
N ASP A 700 -29.03 3.16 -32.72
CA ASP A 700 -28.81 4.61 -32.51
C ASP A 700 -28.60 4.93 -31.00
N SER A 701 -28.33 3.98 -30.17
CA SER A 701 -28.08 4.17 -28.75
C SER A 701 -26.79 4.95 -28.48
N LYS A 702 -26.76 5.64 -27.32
CA LYS A 702 -25.54 6.37 -26.88
C LYS A 702 -24.34 5.43 -26.83
N LEU A 703 -24.51 4.19 -26.33
CA LEU A 703 -23.47 3.17 -26.31
C LEU A 703 -22.85 2.96 -27.69
N VAL A 704 -23.68 2.69 -28.71
CA VAL A 704 -23.21 2.49 -30.11
C VAL A 704 -22.55 3.74 -30.67
N HIS A 705 -23.11 4.92 -30.39
CA HIS A 705 -22.58 6.18 -30.83
C HIS A 705 -21.20 6.52 -30.26
N ASP A 706 -21.03 6.31 -28.97
CA ASP A 706 -19.76 6.61 -28.31
C ASP A 706 -18.68 5.60 -28.71
N LEU A 707 -19.00 4.32 -28.83
CA LEU A 707 -18.08 3.32 -29.35
C LEU A 707 -17.67 3.58 -30.80
N ALA A 708 -18.61 4.04 -31.65
CA ALA A 708 -18.31 4.37 -33.03
C ALA A 708 -17.29 5.52 -33.17
N LYS A 709 -17.29 6.50 -32.25
CA LYS A 709 -16.27 7.57 -32.24
C LYS A 709 -14.86 7.01 -32.02
N LEU A 710 -14.76 5.91 -31.28
CA LEU A 710 -13.53 5.19 -30.97
C LEU A 710 -13.20 4.11 -32.03
N GLY A 711 -13.90 4.11 -33.19
CA GLY A 711 -13.68 3.14 -34.27
C GLY A 711 -14.15 1.71 -33.96
N VAL A 712 -15.12 1.56 -33.05
CA VAL A 712 -15.67 0.28 -32.60
C VAL A 712 -17.13 0.16 -33.02
N SER A 713 -17.46 -0.92 -33.71
CA SER A 713 -18.84 -1.31 -34.06
C SER A 713 -19.41 -2.30 -33.03
N ALA A 714 -20.72 -2.56 -33.11
CA ALA A 714 -21.33 -3.60 -32.27
C ALA A 714 -20.68 -4.98 -32.48
N ASP A 715 -20.21 -5.28 -33.67
CA ASP A 715 -19.56 -6.54 -34.04
C ASP A 715 -18.10 -6.63 -33.52
N ASP A 716 -17.48 -5.52 -33.19
CA ASP A 716 -16.11 -5.48 -32.60
C ASP A 716 -16.11 -5.72 -31.07
N ILE A 717 -17.27 -5.73 -30.42
CA ILE A 717 -17.37 -6.09 -29.01
C ILE A 717 -17.18 -7.60 -28.89
N ALA A 718 -15.97 -8.03 -28.52
CA ALA A 718 -15.63 -9.44 -28.53
C ALA A 718 -16.00 -10.19 -27.25
N VAL A 719 -15.97 -9.53 -26.10
CA VAL A 719 -16.00 -10.17 -24.79
C VAL A 719 -16.99 -9.45 -23.88
N VAL A 720 -17.63 -10.22 -23.01
CA VAL A 720 -18.36 -9.71 -21.85
C VAL A 720 -17.84 -10.37 -20.56
N SER A 721 -17.35 -9.57 -19.65
CA SER A 721 -17.11 -9.95 -18.27
C SER A 721 -18.40 -9.71 -17.49
N LYS A 722 -19.15 -10.78 -17.29
CA LYS A 722 -20.43 -10.74 -16.58
C LYS A 722 -20.24 -10.55 -15.09
N HIS A 723 -21.25 -10.06 -14.41
CA HIS A 723 -21.30 -10.04 -12.96
C HIS A 723 -21.14 -11.45 -12.36
N ASP A 724 -21.79 -12.43 -12.97
CA ASP A 724 -21.55 -13.89 -12.79
C ASP A 724 -21.31 -14.32 -11.34
N THR A 725 -22.33 -14.19 -10.50
CA THR A 725 -22.21 -14.51 -9.08
C THR A 725 -22.30 -15.99 -8.74
N SER A 726 -22.39 -16.89 -9.74
CA SER A 726 -22.59 -18.33 -9.49
C SER A 726 -23.93 -18.65 -8.82
N THR A 727 -24.93 -17.78 -8.96
CA THR A 727 -26.26 -17.98 -8.39
C THR A 727 -27.25 -18.46 -9.42
N ASN A 728 -28.28 -19.19 -8.98
CA ASN A 728 -29.36 -19.65 -9.84
C ASN A 728 -30.27 -18.50 -10.30
N ALA A 729 -30.27 -17.38 -9.61
CA ALA A 729 -31.06 -16.21 -9.96
C ALA A 729 -30.33 -15.29 -10.95
N ASN A 730 -29.07 -14.94 -10.67
CA ASN A 730 -28.35 -13.92 -11.44
C ASN A 730 -27.90 -14.41 -12.81
N ASP A 731 -27.24 -15.58 -12.88
CA ASP A 731 -26.58 -16.02 -14.12
C ASP A 731 -27.54 -16.14 -15.32
N PRO A 732 -28.79 -16.67 -15.17
CA PRO A 732 -29.76 -16.66 -16.25
C PRO A 732 -30.22 -15.26 -16.65
N ASN A 733 -30.54 -14.38 -15.69
CA ASN A 733 -31.00 -13.03 -15.95
C ASN A 733 -29.95 -12.22 -16.71
N GLU A 734 -28.71 -12.36 -16.32
CA GLU A 734 -27.60 -11.63 -16.94
C GLU A 734 -27.27 -12.18 -18.33
N SER A 735 -27.41 -13.49 -18.56
CA SER A 735 -27.27 -14.05 -19.89
C SER A 735 -28.36 -13.56 -20.83
N GLU A 736 -29.59 -13.46 -20.36
CA GLU A 736 -30.72 -12.89 -21.11
C GLU A 736 -30.49 -11.39 -21.42
N LEU A 737 -30.00 -10.63 -20.44
CA LEU A 737 -29.68 -9.22 -20.59
C LEU A 737 -28.68 -9.00 -21.73
N HIS A 738 -27.55 -9.71 -21.72
CA HIS A 738 -26.51 -9.51 -22.74
C HIS A 738 -26.95 -10.01 -24.12
N ASN A 739 -27.72 -11.09 -24.20
CA ASN A 739 -28.27 -11.55 -25.46
C ASN A 739 -29.26 -10.52 -26.05
N THR A 740 -30.17 -10.00 -25.22
CA THR A 740 -31.13 -8.97 -25.61
C THR A 740 -30.43 -7.69 -26.05
N LEU A 741 -29.41 -7.29 -25.32
CA LEU A 741 -28.60 -6.09 -25.66
C LEU A 741 -27.88 -6.28 -26.99
N ALA A 742 -27.25 -7.45 -27.23
CA ALA A 742 -26.55 -7.74 -28.47
C ALA A 742 -27.48 -7.61 -29.71
N HIS A 743 -28.68 -8.15 -29.63
CA HIS A 743 -29.69 -7.98 -30.67
C HIS A 743 -30.12 -6.50 -30.83
N ALA A 744 -30.38 -5.81 -29.72
CA ALA A 744 -30.83 -4.42 -29.72
C ALA A 744 -29.84 -3.49 -30.40
N ILE A 745 -28.54 -3.60 -30.09
CA ILE A 745 -27.48 -2.75 -30.66
C ILE A 745 -27.09 -3.15 -32.10
N GLY A 746 -27.71 -4.22 -32.64
CA GLY A 746 -27.56 -4.66 -34.03
C GLY A 746 -26.31 -5.48 -34.32
N ARG A 747 -25.84 -6.26 -33.33
CA ARG A 747 -24.80 -7.25 -33.56
C ARG A 747 -25.24 -8.27 -34.57
N THR A 748 -24.36 -8.70 -35.47
CA THR A 748 -24.64 -9.69 -36.51
C THR A 748 -24.88 -11.05 -35.89
N ASP A 749 -25.97 -11.71 -36.28
CA ASP A 749 -26.34 -13.04 -35.83
C ASP A 749 -25.19 -14.05 -36.08
N GLY A 750 -24.87 -14.84 -35.06
CA GLY A 750 -23.79 -15.82 -35.11
C GLY A 750 -22.38 -15.23 -34.87
N ASN A 751 -22.23 -13.92 -34.72
CA ASN A 751 -20.97 -13.35 -34.27
C ASN A 751 -20.76 -13.64 -32.76
N PRO A 752 -19.70 -14.34 -32.35
CA PRO A 752 -19.54 -14.77 -30.97
C PRO A 752 -19.29 -13.59 -30.03
N LEU A 753 -19.96 -13.60 -28.87
CA LEU A 753 -19.69 -12.78 -27.71
C LEU A 753 -19.15 -13.72 -26.61
N PHE A 754 -17.88 -13.65 -26.37
CA PHE A 754 -17.22 -14.55 -25.41
C PHE A 754 -17.50 -14.12 -23.98
N VAL A 755 -17.93 -15.07 -23.16
CA VAL A 755 -18.25 -14.86 -21.75
C VAL A 755 -17.05 -15.23 -20.89
N ILE A 756 -16.60 -14.29 -20.06
CA ILE A 756 -15.57 -14.49 -19.05
C ILE A 756 -16.12 -14.16 -17.65
N SER A 757 -15.57 -14.77 -16.63
CA SER A 757 -15.98 -14.56 -15.24
C SER A 757 -14.76 -14.65 -14.30
N GLN A 758 -14.24 -13.51 -13.89
CA GLN A 758 -13.13 -13.44 -12.95
C GLN A 758 -13.49 -14.05 -11.59
N LYS A 759 -14.78 -13.98 -11.20
CA LYS A 759 -15.26 -14.51 -9.93
C LYS A 759 -15.13 -16.03 -9.81
N THR A 760 -15.01 -16.76 -10.93
CA THR A 760 -14.72 -18.21 -10.87
C THR A 760 -13.34 -18.51 -10.30
N LEU A 761 -12.42 -17.57 -10.42
CA LEU A 761 -11.05 -17.63 -9.89
C LEU A 761 -10.90 -16.92 -8.53
N THR A 762 -11.55 -15.77 -8.37
CA THR A 762 -11.33 -14.90 -7.21
C THR A 762 -12.40 -15.06 -6.13
N GLY A 763 -13.59 -15.54 -6.44
CA GLY A 763 -14.78 -15.32 -5.62
C GLY A 763 -15.32 -13.90 -5.81
N HIS A 764 -16.31 -13.51 -5.02
CA HIS A 764 -17.05 -12.26 -5.13
C HIS A 764 -16.62 -11.25 -4.07
N ALA A 765 -15.75 -10.32 -4.42
CA ALA A 765 -15.24 -9.27 -3.53
C ALA A 765 -16.20 -8.07 -3.37
N LYS A 766 -17.49 -8.32 -3.46
CA LYS A 766 -18.55 -7.33 -3.24
C LYS A 766 -18.28 -6.02 -4.03
N GLY A 767 -18.13 -4.88 -3.36
CA GLY A 767 -17.87 -3.61 -4.03
C GLY A 767 -16.60 -3.57 -4.86
N GLY A 768 -15.57 -4.32 -4.46
CA GLY A 768 -14.31 -4.43 -5.19
C GLY A 768 -14.35 -5.35 -6.43
N ALA A 769 -15.42 -6.14 -6.61
CA ALA A 769 -15.43 -7.20 -7.63
C ALA A 769 -15.26 -6.70 -9.08
N CYS A 770 -15.78 -5.51 -9.41
CA CYS A 770 -15.67 -4.98 -10.77
C CYS A 770 -14.22 -4.57 -11.12
N ILE A 771 -13.33 -4.36 -10.15
CA ILE A 771 -11.91 -4.13 -10.39
C ILE A 771 -11.30 -5.31 -11.16
N PHE A 772 -11.58 -6.55 -10.72
CA PHE A 772 -11.08 -7.74 -11.39
C PHE A 772 -11.60 -7.84 -12.84
N GLN A 773 -12.83 -7.37 -13.10
CA GLN A 773 -13.41 -7.35 -14.44
C GLN A 773 -12.73 -6.31 -15.32
N VAL A 774 -12.58 -5.07 -14.84
CA VAL A 774 -11.90 -3.98 -15.55
C VAL A 774 -10.45 -4.39 -15.84
N ASN A 775 -9.71 -4.86 -14.85
CA ASN A 775 -8.32 -5.27 -15.03
C ASN A 775 -8.21 -6.52 -15.92
N GLY A 776 -9.16 -7.46 -15.84
CA GLY A 776 -9.25 -8.60 -16.74
C GLY A 776 -9.39 -8.19 -18.22
N LEU A 777 -10.19 -7.15 -18.50
CA LEU A 777 -10.31 -6.59 -19.85
C LEU A 777 -9.02 -5.90 -20.32
N THR A 778 -8.34 -5.13 -19.46
CA THR A 778 -7.07 -4.48 -19.85
C THR A 778 -6.00 -5.51 -20.20
N GLN A 779 -5.93 -6.60 -19.44
CA GLN A 779 -4.98 -7.69 -19.69
C GLN A 779 -5.34 -8.50 -20.93
N LEU A 780 -6.62 -8.65 -21.22
CA LEU A 780 -7.10 -9.28 -22.45
C LEU A 780 -6.75 -8.41 -23.68
N PHE A 781 -6.87 -7.10 -23.58
CA PHE A 781 -6.42 -6.20 -24.66
C PHE A 781 -4.93 -6.35 -24.93
N LYS A 782 -4.12 -6.48 -23.87
CA LYS A 782 -2.67 -6.68 -24.00
C LYS A 782 -2.33 -8.03 -24.63
N SER A 783 -2.95 -9.12 -24.15
CA SER A 783 -2.58 -10.49 -24.53
C SER A 783 -3.28 -11.02 -25.78
N GLY A 784 -4.47 -10.51 -26.11
CA GLY A 784 -5.34 -11.10 -27.14
C GLY A 784 -5.89 -12.49 -26.77
N VAL A 785 -5.76 -12.93 -25.50
CA VAL A 785 -6.17 -14.23 -25.03
C VAL A 785 -7.36 -14.11 -24.08
N ILE A 786 -8.45 -14.81 -24.39
CA ILE A 786 -9.60 -14.97 -23.51
C ILE A 786 -9.27 -16.05 -22.49
N PRO A 787 -9.33 -15.76 -21.17
CA PRO A 787 -9.10 -16.77 -20.15
C PRO A 787 -10.23 -17.79 -20.08
N ALA A 788 -9.95 -18.95 -19.51
CA ALA A 788 -10.96 -19.96 -19.25
C ALA A 788 -11.86 -19.57 -18.07
N ASN A 789 -13.13 -19.97 -18.13
CA ASN A 789 -13.96 -20.07 -16.92
C ASN A 789 -13.58 -21.37 -16.18
N ALA A 790 -12.61 -21.29 -15.30
CA ALA A 790 -11.91 -22.45 -14.74
C ALA A 790 -12.82 -23.46 -14.04
N ALA A 791 -13.88 -23.00 -13.39
CA ALA A 791 -14.84 -23.82 -12.68
C ALA A 791 -16.02 -24.32 -13.56
N LEU A 792 -16.01 -24.04 -14.85
CA LEU A 792 -17.10 -24.36 -15.76
C LEU A 792 -16.91 -25.73 -16.40
N ASP A 793 -17.52 -26.77 -15.84
CA ASP A 793 -17.51 -28.12 -16.42
C ASP A 793 -18.62 -28.29 -17.46
N CYS A 794 -19.82 -27.82 -17.16
CA CYS A 794 -20.97 -27.97 -18.02
C CYS A 794 -21.88 -26.75 -17.90
N VAL A 795 -22.00 -25.98 -18.98
CA VAL A 795 -22.92 -24.85 -19.05
C VAL A 795 -24.34 -25.29 -18.71
N ASP A 796 -25.03 -24.55 -17.86
CA ASP A 796 -26.43 -24.80 -17.54
C ASP A 796 -27.28 -24.67 -18.80
N PRO A 797 -28.07 -25.71 -19.19
CA PRO A 797 -28.92 -25.64 -20.38
C PRO A 797 -29.87 -24.44 -20.40
N LYS A 798 -30.21 -23.88 -19.25
CA LYS A 798 -31.06 -22.68 -19.16
C LYS A 798 -30.37 -21.42 -19.73
N LEU A 799 -29.04 -21.40 -19.78
CA LEU A 799 -28.25 -20.32 -20.33
C LEU A 799 -27.98 -20.46 -21.83
N GLN A 800 -28.13 -21.67 -22.37
CA GLN A 800 -27.81 -22.01 -23.77
C GLN A 800 -28.91 -21.60 -24.79
N ARG A 801 -29.56 -20.47 -24.54
CA ARG A 801 -30.61 -19.97 -25.47
C ARG A 801 -30.09 -18.99 -26.48
N ASP A 802 -28.81 -18.70 -26.46
CA ASP A 802 -28.30 -17.41 -26.93
C ASP A 802 -27.55 -17.62 -28.23
N ASP A 803 -27.87 -16.80 -29.19
CA ASP A 803 -27.34 -16.87 -30.55
C ASP A 803 -25.90 -16.32 -30.63
N HIS A 804 -25.47 -15.60 -29.61
CA HIS A 804 -24.17 -14.93 -29.59
C HIS A 804 -23.21 -15.47 -28.53
N MET A 805 -23.71 -15.91 -27.37
CA MET A 805 -22.87 -16.16 -26.18
C MET A 805 -22.08 -17.46 -26.30
N VAL A 806 -20.78 -17.36 -26.04
CA VAL A 806 -19.84 -18.48 -26.03
C VAL A 806 -19.09 -18.53 -24.69
N TRP A 807 -19.24 -19.63 -23.96
CA TRP A 807 -18.57 -19.83 -22.66
C TRP A 807 -17.24 -20.56 -22.87
N VAL A 808 -16.15 -19.89 -22.58
CA VAL A 808 -14.79 -20.38 -22.81
C VAL A 808 -14.36 -21.29 -21.65
N ARG A 809 -13.92 -22.51 -21.96
CA ARG A 809 -13.46 -23.49 -20.96
C ARG A 809 -11.96 -23.80 -21.03
N LYS A 810 -11.27 -23.25 -22.01
CA LYS A 810 -9.81 -23.27 -22.14
C LYS A 810 -9.38 -21.92 -22.66
N PRO A 811 -8.20 -21.43 -22.30
CA PRO A 811 -7.71 -20.17 -22.85
C PRO A 811 -7.79 -20.17 -24.37
N LEU A 812 -8.33 -19.10 -24.93
CA LEU A 812 -8.56 -18.97 -26.37
C LEU A 812 -7.94 -17.67 -26.89
N ARG A 813 -6.96 -17.80 -27.76
CA ARG A 813 -6.40 -16.64 -28.45
C ARG A 813 -7.32 -16.23 -29.59
N ILE A 814 -7.80 -15.00 -29.54
CA ILE A 814 -8.66 -14.41 -30.59
C ILE A 814 -8.05 -13.17 -31.23
N GLY A 815 -7.04 -12.60 -30.61
CA GLY A 815 -6.38 -11.37 -31.06
C GLY A 815 -4.87 -11.46 -31.08
N GLY A 816 -4.25 -10.46 -31.71
CA GLY A 816 -2.83 -10.18 -31.57
C GLY A 816 -2.55 -9.48 -30.24
N GLY A 817 -1.30 -9.57 -29.77
CA GLY A 817 -0.85 -8.97 -28.52
C GLY A 817 0.46 -9.58 -28.05
N GLU A 818 0.76 -9.50 -26.79
CA GLU A 818 1.92 -10.17 -26.19
C GLU A 818 1.49 -11.47 -25.50
N ASP A 819 2.33 -12.51 -25.59
CA ASP A 819 2.15 -13.71 -24.80
C ASP A 819 2.67 -13.50 -23.35
N GLU A 820 2.51 -14.52 -22.51
CA GLU A 820 2.94 -14.51 -21.11
C GLU A 820 4.46 -14.34 -20.93
N PHE A 821 5.24 -14.44 -22.02
CA PHE A 821 6.68 -14.21 -22.03
C PHE A 821 7.08 -12.86 -22.67
N GLY A 822 6.08 -11.99 -22.95
CA GLY A 822 6.30 -10.70 -23.57
C GLY A 822 6.70 -10.75 -25.05
N ARG A 823 6.36 -11.86 -25.76
CA ARG A 823 6.62 -12.01 -27.19
C ARG A 823 5.39 -11.59 -27.99
N GLU A 824 5.60 -10.77 -29.02
CA GLU A 824 4.56 -10.31 -29.92
C GLU A 824 3.93 -11.49 -30.68
N THR A 825 2.62 -11.50 -30.75
CA THR A 825 1.83 -12.49 -31.48
C THR A 825 1.06 -11.81 -32.60
N ALA A 826 1.03 -12.42 -33.79
CA ALA A 826 0.30 -11.90 -34.93
C ALA A 826 -1.22 -12.04 -34.73
N GLY A 827 -1.99 -11.09 -35.27
CA GLY A 827 -3.44 -11.06 -35.22
C GLY A 827 -3.99 -9.62 -35.19
N ARG A 828 -5.30 -9.48 -35.24
CA ARG A 828 -5.95 -8.19 -35.00
C ARG A 828 -6.21 -7.99 -33.52
N PRO A 829 -6.21 -6.76 -33.02
CA PRO A 829 -6.48 -6.52 -31.61
C PRO A 829 -7.92 -6.89 -31.24
N VAL A 830 -8.14 -7.28 -30.00
CA VAL A 830 -9.49 -7.33 -29.41
C VAL A 830 -9.90 -5.89 -29.13
N LYS A 831 -10.84 -5.36 -29.91
CA LYS A 831 -11.13 -3.92 -29.89
C LYS A 831 -11.89 -3.45 -28.67
N ALA A 832 -12.88 -4.23 -28.19
CA ALA A 832 -13.72 -3.82 -27.08
C ALA A 832 -14.23 -5.00 -26.26
N GLY A 833 -14.48 -4.73 -24.99
CA GLY A 833 -15.11 -5.64 -24.03
C GLY A 833 -16.09 -4.91 -23.12
N LEU A 834 -17.09 -5.65 -22.67
CA LEU A 834 -18.11 -5.16 -21.73
C LEU A 834 -17.86 -5.73 -20.35
N ALA A 835 -18.26 -4.98 -19.32
CA ALA A 835 -18.40 -5.50 -17.96
C ALA A 835 -19.73 -5.05 -17.35
N THR A 836 -20.37 -5.96 -16.63
CA THR A 836 -21.54 -5.64 -15.82
C THR A 836 -21.27 -5.91 -14.36
N SER A 837 -21.81 -5.06 -13.49
CA SER A 837 -21.72 -5.23 -12.05
C SER A 837 -23.06 -4.89 -11.42
N LEU A 838 -23.70 -5.89 -10.81
CA LEU A 838 -25.06 -5.82 -10.31
C LEU A 838 -25.05 -5.84 -8.77
N GLY A 839 -25.52 -4.78 -8.15
CA GLY A 839 -25.48 -4.60 -6.69
C GLY A 839 -26.82 -4.88 -6.02
N PHE A 840 -26.80 -5.42 -4.81
CA PHE A 840 -27.96 -5.36 -3.92
C PHE A 840 -28.43 -3.91 -3.76
N GLY A 841 -29.72 -3.68 -3.67
CA GLY A 841 -30.29 -2.33 -3.64
C GLY A 841 -30.57 -1.75 -5.01
N HIS A 842 -30.63 -2.59 -6.05
CA HIS A 842 -31.08 -2.25 -7.41
C HIS A 842 -30.15 -1.32 -8.19
N VAL A 843 -28.85 -1.45 -8.00
CA VAL A 843 -27.85 -0.71 -8.79
C VAL A 843 -27.19 -1.63 -9.81
N SER A 844 -27.27 -1.27 -11.07
CA SER A 844 -26.68 -2.01 -12.19
C SER A 844 -25.65 -1.15 -12.90
N GLY A 845 -24.35 -1.40 -12.72
CA GLY A 845 -23.26 -0.75 -13.43
C GLY A 845 -22.98 -1.45 -14.76
N PHE A 846 -22.82 -0.67 -15.81
CA PHE A 846 -22.47 -1.09 -17.16
C PHE A 846 -21.25 -0.34 -17.66
N VAL A 847 -20.20 -1.06 -18.06
CA VAL A 847 -18.93 -0.52 -18.53
C VAL A 847 -18.59 -1.11 -19.89
N ALA A 848 -18.20 -0.29 -20.83
CA ALA A 848 -17.59 -0.71 -22.09
C ALA A 848 -16.19 -0.09 -22.17
N LEU A 849 -15.19 -0.95 -22.28
CA LEU A 849 -13.78 -0.56 -22.44
C LEU A 849 -13.34 -0.83 -23.86
N VAL A 850 -12.45 0.02 -24.35
CA VAL A 850 -11.88 -0.05 -25.69
C VAL A 850 -10.36 -0.17 -25.57
N HIS A 851 -9.78 -0.95 -26.47
CA HIS A 851 -8.34 -1.17 -26.57
C HIS A 851 -7.57 0.15 -26.72
N PRO A 852 -6.37 0.30 -26.15
CA PRO A 852 -5.54 1.52 -26.24
C PRO A 852 -5.28 2.02 -27.67
N GLY A 853 -5.40 1.17 -28.67
CA GLY A 853 -5.26 1.53 -30.08
C GLY A 853 -6.19 2.64 -30.54
N ALA A 854 -7.36 2.81 -29.91
CA ALA A 854 -8.24 3.94 -30.20
C ALA A 854 -7.59 5.27 -29.83
N PHE A 855 -7.01 5.34 -28.62
CA PHE A 855 -6.27 6.51 -28.15
C PHE A 855 -5.04 6.81 -29.03
N GLU A 856 -4.26 5.79 -29.38
CA GLU A 856 -3.08 5.98 -30.21
C GLU A 856 -3.46 6.51 -31.61
N ALA A 857 -4.58 6.04 -32.19
CA ALA A 857 -5.09 6.53 -33.44
C ALA A 857 -5.63 7.97 -33.31
N ALA A 858 -6.24 8.33 -32.20
CA ALA A 858 -6.69 9.69 -31.92
C ALA A 858 -5.50 10.67 -31.85
N VAL A 859 -4.43 10.31 -31.12
CA VAL A 859 -3.19 11.11 -31.04
C VAL A 859 -2.54 11.23 -32.42
N ALA A 860 -2.36 10.13 -33.17
CA ALA A 860 -1.75 10.17 -34.50
C ALA A 860 -2.51 11.06 -35.48
N LYS A 861 -3.84 11.08 -35.37
CA LYS A 861 -4.71 11.88 -36.23
C LYS A 861 -4.76 13.37 -35.85
N ALA A 862 -4.74 13.68 -34.56
CA ALA A 862 -4.82 15.04 -34.04
C ALA A 862 -3.47 15.76 -34.12
N ASP A 863 -2.40 15.12 -33.62
CA ASP A 863 -1.10 15.72 -33.37
C ASP A 863 0.03 15.14 -34.23
N GLY A 864 -0.27 14.06 -34.96
CA GLY A 864 0.62 13.43 -35.92
C GLY A 864 1.46 12.26 -35.35
N GLU A 865 2.03 11.46 -36.28
CA GLU A 865 2.82 10.26 -35.91
C GLU A 865 4.03 10.58 -35.04
N ALA A 866 4.62 11.77 -35.19
CA ALA A 866 5.77 12.17 -34.36
C ALA A 866 5.38 12.39 -32.86
N ALA A 867 4.19 12.94 -32.62
CA ALA A 867 3.64 13.12 -31.27
C ALA A 867 3.32 11.76 -30.64
N LEU A 868 2.71 10.86 -31.41
CA LEU A 868 2.43 9.49 -30.97
C LEU A 868 3.72 8.76 -30.58
N GLU A 869 4.75 8.83 -31.41
CA GLU A 869 6.02 8.14 -31.10
C GLU A 869 6.70 8.74 -29.87
N ALA A 870 6.69 10.06 -29.74
CA ALA A 870 7.20 10.72 -28.53
C ALA A 870 6.41 10.35 -27.26
N TRP A 871 5.09 10.20 -27.37
CA TRP A 871 4.28 9.68 -26.25
C TRP A 871 4.65 8.23 -25.92
N ARG A 872 4.76 7.33 -26.93
CA ARG A 872 5.13 5.92 -26.73
C ARG A 872 6.48 5.79 -26.02
N GLU A 873 7.46 6.58 -26.43
CA GLU A 873 8.78 6.58 -25.80
C GLU A 873 8.71 6.96 -24.33
N ARG A 874 7.98 8.04 -23.99
CA ARG A 874 7.79 8.46 -22.58
C ARG A 874 6.99 7.44 -21.77
N ALA A 875 5.91 6.92 -22.32
CA ALA A 875 5.09 5.90 -21.64
C ALA A 875 5.88 4.62 -21.37
N ASN A 876 6.67 4.15 -22.35
CA ASN A 876 7.54 2.98 -22.16
C ASN A 876 8.64 3.23 -21.14
N ALA A 877 9.23 4.43 -21.09
CA ALA A 877 10.21 4.79 -20.08
C ALA A 877 9.61 4.75 -18.68
N ARG A 878 8.35 5.23 -18.52
CA ARG A 878 7.62 5.17 -17.25
C ARG A 878 7.33 3.73 -16.83
N LEU A 879 6.80 2.91 -17.71
CA LEU A 879 6.52 1.50 -17.43
C LEU A 879 7.80 0.75 -16.99
N ALA A 880 8.92 0.99 -17.68
CA ALA A 880 10.20 0.42 -17.28
C ALA A 880 10.71 0.98 -15.94
N ALA A 881 10.40 2.23 -15.59
CA ALA A 881 10.73 2.79 -14.28
C ALA A 881 9.90 2.15 -13.16
N GLY A 882 8.60 1.93 -13.39
CA GLY A 882 7.73 1.23 -12.45
C GLY A 882 8.20 -0.19 -12.16
N GLN A 883 8.60 -0.93 -13.20
CA GLN A 883 9.20 -2.25 -13.05
C GLN A 883 10.44 -2.21 -12.14
N ARG A 884 11.36 -1.29 -12.39
CA ARG A 884 12.58 -1.15 -11.56
C ARG A 884 12.24 -0.77 -10.13
N HIS A 885 11.27 0.12 -9.92
CA HIS A 885 10.85 0.55 -8.58
C HIS A 885 10.25 -0.62 -7.79
N LEU A 886 9.42 -1.46 -8.43
CA LEU A 886 8.89 -2.66 -7.80
C LEU A 886 10.01 -3.61 -7.39
N GLU A 887 10.97 -3.88 -8.28
CA GLU A 887 12.12 -4.75 -7.99
C GLU A 887 12.97 -4.21 -6.83
N GLU A 888 13.29 -2.92 -6.82
CA GLU A 888 14.03 -2.28 -5.73
C GLU A 888 13.23 -2.31 -4.41
N GLY A 889 11.90 -2.13 -4.48
CA GLY A 889 11.02 -2.25 -3.32
C GLY A 889 10.97 -3.66 -2.76
N MET A 890 10.86 -4.67 -3.61
CA MET A 890 10.89 -6.09 -3.18
C MET A 890 12.23 -6.43 -2.52
N MET A 891 13.32 -5.82 -2.94
CA MET A 891 14.64 -5.95 -2.33
C MET A 891 14.83 -5.05 -1.08
N GLY A 892 13.84 -4.25 -0.70
CA GLY A 892 13.93 -3.34 0.45
C GLY A 892 14.87 -2.15 0.24
N ARG A 893 15.21 -1.82 -1.01
CA ARG A 893 16.13 -0.73 -1.38
C ARG A 893 15.41 0.57 -1.72
N ALA A 894 14.14 0.49 -2.06
CA ALA A 894 13.25 1.63 -2.28
C ALA A 894 11.99 1.45 -1.43
N ALA A 895 11.41 2.54 -0.97
CA ALA A 895 10.09 2.51 -0.37
C ALA A 895 9.05 2.41 -1.50
N LEU A 896 8.13 1.44 -1.41
CA LEU A 896 6.99 1.35 -2.34
C LEU A 896 5.93 2.37 -1.95
N TYR A 897 5.60 2.45 -0.68
CA TYR A 897 4.76 3.48 -0.10
C TYR A 897 5.64 4.53 0.57
N GLU A 898 5.61 5.75 0.05
CA GLU A 898 6.20 6.91 0.69
C GLU A 898 5.07 7.83 1.15
N PRO A 899 4.83 7.93 2.47
CA PRO A 899 3.81 8.85 2.95
C PRO A 899 4.21 10.28 2.60
N ILE A 900 3.25 11.05 2.13
CA ILE A 900 3.42 12.49 2.01
C ILE A 900 3.54 13.01 3.44
N ASP A 901 4.75 13.35 3.82
CA ASP A 901 4.92 14.16 5.01
C ASP A 901 4.58 15.62 4.67
N ASN A 902 4.43 16.43 5.70
CA ASN A 902 4.13 17.85 5.56
C ASN A 902 5.25 18.67 4.90
N ARG A 903 6.15 18.04 4.14
CA ARG A 903 7.27 18.68 3.42
C ARG A 903 6.84 19.46 2.20
N ARG A 904 5.54 19.53 1.89
CA ARG A 904 5.02 20.33 0.76
C ARG A 904 5.35 21.81 0.82
N PHE A 905 5.73 22.30 1.98
CA PHE A 905 5.99 23.69 2.22
C PHE A 905 7.43 23.84 2.66
N ARG A 906 8.28 24.43 1.80
CA ARG A 906 9.67 24.75 2.17
C ARG A 906 9.69 25.58 3.44
N GLU A 907 10.43 25.14 4.42
CA GLU A 907 10.68 25.87 5.67
C GLU A 907 11.35 27.23 5.46
N ASP A 908 11.90 27.49 4.27
CA ASP A 908 12.49 28.78 3.87
C ASP A 908 11.50 29.96 3.87
N HIS A 909 10.20 29.68 3.93
CA HIS A 909 9.16 30.69 4.10
C HIS A 909 9.10 31.11 5.57
N ARG A 910 10.20 31.68 6.05
CA ARG A 910 10.39 32.19 7.42
C ARG A 910 9.21 33.01 7.87
N GLY A 911 8.41 32.45 8.78
CA GLY A 911 7.33 33.18 9.42
C GLY A 911 5.95 33.02 8.82
N TYR A 912 5.75 32.13 7.84
CA TYR A 912 4.41 31.79 7.33
C TYR A 912 3.84 30.61 8.11
N ASP A 913 2.57 30.75 8.49
CA ASP A 913 1.75 29.66 8.96
C ASP A 913 1.53 28.68 7.77
N HIS A 914 1.69 27.38 7.98
CA HIS A 914 1.46 26.36 6.96
C HIS A 914 0.09 26.51 6.29
N HIS A 915 -0.94 26.89 7.05
CA HIS A 915 -2.28 27.15 6.53
C HIS A 915 -2.33 28.37 5.58
N GLU A 916 -1.53 29.38 5.79
CA GLU A 916 -1.48 30.54 4.89
C GLU A 916 -0.81 30.20 3.55
N VAL A 917 0.20 29.33 3.57
CA VAL A 917 0.83 28.81 2.35
C VAL A 917 -0.14 27.91 1.58
N GLU A 918 -0.84 27.01 2.28
CA GLU A 918 -1.90 26.18 1.67
C GLU A 918 -3.00 27.03 1.02
N LYS A 919 -3.47 28.06 1.71
CA LYS A 919 -4.47 28.99 1.16
C LYS A 919 -3.94 29.70 -0.08
N ALA A 920 -2.70 30.19 -0.05
CA ALA A 920 -2.09 30.85 -1.19
C ALA A 920 -1.95 29.87 -2.38
N MET A 921 -1.51 28.65 -2.14
CA MET A 921 -1.42 27.59 -3.14
C MET A 921 -2.78 27.33 -3.79
N LEU A 922 -3.81 27.09 -2.99
CA LEU A 922 -5.15 26.75 -3.49
C LEU A 922 -5.81 27.89 -4.25
N LEU A 923 -5.47 29.13 -3.97
CA LEU A 923 -6.00 30.31 -4.65
C LEU A 923 -5.17 30.72 -5.88
N ASN A 924 -3.99 30.16 -6.07
CA ASN A 924 -3.15 30.43 -7.24
C ASN A 924 -3.44 29.41 -8.34
N PRO A 925 -4.05 29.76 -9.48
CA PRO A 925 -4.39 28.82 -10.55
C PRO A 925 -3.17 28.15 -11.19
N ASP A 926 -2.00 28.76 -11.07
CA ASP A 926 -0.75 28.24 -11.62
C ASP A 926 0.08 27.44 -10.61
N ALA A 927 -0.46 27.25 -9.39
CA ALA A 927 0.23 26.47 -8.37
C ALA A 927 0.52 25.05 -8.81
N ARG A 928 1.76 24.63 -8.61
CA ARG A 928 2.24 23.27 -8.86
C ARG A 928 3.12 22.84 -7.70
N LEU A 929 3.27 21.54 -7.50
CA LEU A 929 4.32 21.05 -6.63
C LEU A 929 5.58 20.81 -7.46
N GLY A 930 6.74 21.27 -7.00
CA GLY A 930 8.01 20.99 -7.65
C GLY A 930 8.42 19.52 -7.54
N ALA A 931 9.47 19.16 -8.27
CA ALA A 931 10.02 17.79 -8.29
C ALA A 931 10.45 17.27 -6.91
N ASP A 932 10.74 18.18 -6.00
CA ASP A 932 11.08 17.90 -4.60
C ASP A 932 9.83 17.79 -3.68
N GLY A 933 8.61 17.86 -4.24
CA GLY A 933 7.36 17.81 -3.50
C GLY A 933 6.97 19.13 -2.82
N TYR A 934 7.71 20.22 -3.04
CA TYR A 934 7.42 21.53 -2.48
C TYR A 934 6.57 22.39 -3.42
N TYR A 935 5.79 23.30 -2.81
CA TYR A 935 5.02 24.28 -3.54
C TYR A 935 5.93 25.30 -4.24
N GLU A 936 5.75 25.42 -5.56
CA GLU A 936 6.33 26.47 -6.39
C GLU A 936 5.27 27.51 -6.72
N ALA A 937 5.50 28.76 -6.32
CA ALA A 937 4.58 29.87 -6.52
C ALA A 937 4.74 30.51 -7.91
#